data_145e94342c277695fb0f3cc1a9069ca9
#
_entry.id   145e94342c277695fb0f3cc1a9069ca9
#
_cell.length_a   1.000
_cell.length_b   1.000
_cell.length_c   1.000
_cell.angle_alpha   90.00
_cell.angle_beta   90.00
_cell.angle_gamma   90.00
#
_symmetry.space_group_name_H-M   'P 1'
#
loop_
_entity.id
_entity.type
_entity.pdbx_description
1 polymer ?
#
loop_
_entity_poly.entity_id
_entity_poly.type
_entity_poly.pdbx_seq_one_letter_code
_entity_poly.pdbx_strand_id
1 'polypeptide(L)'
;MGKIMGLDLGSCFSCVAVMENGKPTVIVNEEGGRTTPSVIGLKDGERKVGTTAKRQQIVNPKETVVLIKRFMGATFDESSEAVKHVQYDIVNRGGFPKAKIEGREYSPEELSSMIIAKMKKVAEDYVGEEIKEAVITVPAYFNDSARQATKTAGELAGLEVKRVIAEPTAALLASNIDMKKGGKFAVVDFGGATLDVSVADVSDSVVEILATNGDIYCGGSDIDKAIADYLVDLFKKENGVDLTSDTMAYTRVYEAAEKAKCELSSSASAEINLPYVSVKDGQPIHMVNTLTRAKFEQIVRPIVNKVITCAKNAIKEADLEPKDLDGILLVGGSCRIPMVQEMLKNEFGVKLLHGANLDEAVALGAAVQGSIINGDSDTDLLLLDVTPLSLGIETVGGVMTRLVDANTTIPCKKTQTFSTAVDNQPAVTIRCLQGERPMANDNKEIGVFNLDGIAPAKRGIPQIEVSFDIDANGILKVSAIDKATGKEQHITIENKGSLTQDEIERIKADAEAHKAEDEQKRVELEKLNKASSLRYTTETTMETYKEKPELMSEDDKKFFTEKLDELKKMEDSKDFTNLESVEKGLTSKWNAIAMKAYGGNNPIGENPIDDMMKYGFSADSNNTTDTEPNNDGSKNDFEEV
;
A
#
# COMPACT_ATOMS: atom_id res chain seq x y z
N MET A 1 7.73 -15.92 28.87
CA MET A 1 8.08 -15.38 27.53
C MET A 1 8.66 -14.00 27.72
N GLY A 2 9.57 -13.54 26.85
CA GLY A 2 10.15 -12.20 26.92
C GLY A 2 9.09 -11.13 26.65
N LYS A 3 9.34 -9.88 27.04
CA LYS A 3 8.43 -8.78 26.74
C LYS A 3 8.57 -8.39 25.27
N ILE A 4 7.43 -8.21 24.57
CA ILE A 4 7.37 -7.64 23.23
C ILE A 4 7.21 -6.13 23.36
N MET A 5 8.10 -5.34 22.77
CA MET A 5 7.91 -3.90 22.75
C MET A 5 7.01 -3.46 21.61
N GLY A 6 6.15 -2.48 21.87
CA GLY A 6 5.41 -1.75 20.85
C GLY A 6 6.18 -0.49 20.47
N LEU A 7 6.51 -0.36 19.18
CA LEU A 7 7.29 0.76 18.65
C LEU A 7 6.49 1.52 17.59
N ASP A 8 6.21 2.77 17.87
CA ASP A 8 5.84 3.76 16.86
C ASP A 8 7.13 4.34 16.26
N LEU A 9 7.47 3.91 15.05
CA LEU A 9 8.58 4.45 14.27
C LEU A 9 8.10 5.66 13.46
N GLY A 10 7.86 6.79 14.13
CA GLY A 10 7.35 7.99 13.48
C GLY A 10 8.41 8.75 12.66
N SER A 11 7.98 9.49 11.65
CA SER A 11 8.87 10.24 10.75
C SER A 11 9.62 11.38 11.45
N CYS A 12 9.01 12.04 12.44
CA CYS A 12 9.60 13.14 13.21
C CYS A 12 9.93 12.73 14.64
N PHE A 13 9.09 11.92 15.26
CA PHE A 13 9.24 11.42 16.62
C PHE A 13 8.89 9.94 16.66
N SER A 14 9.65 9.16 17.43
CA SER A 14 9.37 7.76 17.74
C SER A 14 8.96 7.62 19.20
N CYS A 15 8.09 6.64 19.47
CA CYS A 15 7.58 6.35 20.80
C CYS A 15 7.65 4.84 21.05
N VAL A 16 8.03 4.43 22.29
CA VAL A 16 8.07 3.02 22.67
C VAL A 16 7.21 2.78 23.89
N ALA A 17 6.50 1.66 23.88
CA ALA A 17 5.65 1.22 24.97
C ALA A 17 5.84 -0.29 25.21
N VAL A 18 5.55 -0.72 26.43
CA VAL A 18 5.50 -2.13 26.83
C VAL A 18 4.23 -2.40 27.63
N MET A 19 3.85 -3.67 27.73
CA MET A 19 2.79 -4.08 28.65
C MET A 19 3.34 -4.18 30.08
N GLU A 20 2.67 -3.52 31.00
CA GLU A 20 2.99 -3.54 32.44
C GLU A 20 1.72 -3.79 33.24
N ASN A 21 1.70 -4.86 34.06
CA ASN A 21 0.54 -5.20 34.89
C ASN A 21 -0.80 -5.19 34.10
N GLY A 22 -0.79 -5.71 32.86
CA GLY A 22 -1.97 -5.78 31.99
C GLY A 22 -2.38 -4.45 31.35
N LYS A 23 -1.52 -3.41 31.42
CA LYS A 23 -1.77 -2.10 30.80
C LYS A 23 -0.61 -1.68 29.90
N PRO A 24 -0.89 -1.11 28.73
CA PRO A 24 0.17 -0.54 27.90
C PRO A 24 0.72 0.73 28.54
N THR A 25 2.04 0.82 28.67
CA THR A 25 2.76 1.91 29.33
C THR A 25 3.82 2.46 28.40
N VAL A 26 3.78 3.78 28.12
CA VAL A 26 4.83 4.47 27.36
C VAL A 26 6.06 4.67 28.24
N ILE A 27 7.22 4.35 27.68
CA ILE A 27 8.49 4.45 28.38
C ILE A 27 9.07 5.86 28.18
N VAL A 28 9.49 6.46 29.28
CA VAL A 28 10.19 7.75 29.31
C VAL A 28 11.66 7.53 28.96
N ASN A 29 12.18 8.29 28.00
CA ASN A 29 13.58 8.21 27.61
C ASN A 29 14.53 8.86 28.64
N GLU A 30 15.82 8.72 28.44
CA GLU A 30 16.87 9.24 29.33
C GLU A 30 16.87 10.78 29.47
N GLU A 31 16.26 11.51 28.51
CA GLU A 31 16.08 12.95 28.56
C GLU A 31 14.76 13.39 29.23
N GLY A 32 13.98 12.45 29.76
CA GLY A 32 12.68 12.69 30.39
C GLY A 32 11.52 12.86 29.42
N GLY A 33 11.74 12.62 28.12
CA GLY A 33 10.71 12.68 27.08
C GLY A 33 9.95 11.37 26.92
N ARG A 34 8.66 11.46 26.60
CA ARG A 34 7.83 10.29 26.28
C ARG A 34 7.89 9.92 24.79
N THR A 35 8.43 10.81 23.97
CA THR A 35 8.77 10.61 22.56
C THR A 35 10.24 11.00 22.35
N THR A 36 10.86 10.38 21.35
CA THR A 36 12.25 10.62 20.97
C THR A 36 12.29 11.16 19.53
N PRO A 37 12.96 12.28 19.24
CA PRO A 37 13.11 12.75 17.86
C PRO A 37 13.72 11.68 16.97
N SER A 38 13.12 11.43 15.81
CA SER A 38 13.62 10.51 14.78
C SER A 38 14.74 11.18 13.97
N VAL A 39 15.78 11.60 14.66
CA VAL A 39 16.91 12.37 14.13
C VAL A 39 18.22 11.67 14.45
N ILE A 40 19.12 11.60 13.45
CA ILE A 40 20.42 10.94 13.56
C ILE A 40 21.50 11.96 13.18
N GLY A 41 22.45 12.18 14.04
CA GLY A 41 23.66 12.97 13.77
C GLY A 41 24.84 12.03 13.54
N LEU A 42 25.53 12.19 12.41
CA LEU A 42 26.72 11.42 12.04
C LEU A 42 27.84 12.39 11.72
N LYS A 43 28.76 12.58 12.67
CA LYS A 43 29.87 13.51 12.50
C LYS A 43 31.13 13.02 13.19
N ASP A 44 32.27 13.14 12.51
CA ASP A 44 33.59 12.78 13.01
C ASP A 44 33.66 11.32 13.54
N GLY A 45 32.88 10.42 12.89
CA GLY A 45 32.73 9.01 13.30
C GLY A 45 31.83 8.80 14.53
N GLU A 46 31.32 9.86 15.15
CA GLU A 46 30.37 9.77 16.26
C GLU A 46 28.92 9.70 15.77
N ARG A 47 28.13 8.80 16.37
CA ARG A 47 26.69 8.67 16.10
C ARG A 47 25.87 9.16 17.29
N LYS A 48 24.97 10.11 17.05
CA LYS A 48 23.97 10.59 17.98
C LYS A 48 22.58 10.30 17.45
N VAL A 49 21.63 9.95 18.31
CA VAL A 49 20.24 9.73 17.95
C VAL A 49 19.32 10.41 18.95
N GLY A 50 18.22 10.97 18.49
CA GLY A 50 17.24 11.62 19.33
C GLY A 50 17.52 13.09 19.59
N THR A 51 17.24 13.56 20.79
CA THR A 51 17.34 14.98 21.19
C THR A 51 18.73 15.56 21.00
N THR A 52 19.79 14.79 21.28
CA THR A 52 21.17 15.21 21.09
C THR A 52 21.52 15.44 19.62
N ALA A 53 21.00 14.61 18.72
CA ALA A 53 21.12 14.79 17.27
C ALA A 53 20.31 15.99 16.79
N LYS A 54 19.08 16.18 17.26
CA LYS A 54 18.24 17.34 16.89
C LYS A 54 18.90 18.65 17.29
N ARG A 55 19.53 18.75 18.45
CA ARG A 55 20.23 19.97 18.91
C ARG A 55 21.41 20.37 18.02
N GLN A 56 22.08 19.45 17.37
CA GLN A 56 23.19 19.76 16.46
C GLN A 56 22.75 20.08 15.03
N GLN A 57 21.48 19.88 14.67
CA GLN A 57 20.96 20.09 13.32
C GLN A 57 21.24 21.50 12.79
N ILE A 58 21.14 22.53 13.63
CA ILE A 58 21.43 23.92 13.24
C ILE A 58 22.87 24.11 12.75
N VAL A 59 23.84 23.51 13.47
CA VAL A 59 25.27 23.71 13.17
C VAL A 59 25.83 22.68 12.20
N ASN A 60 25.20 21.53 12.09
CA ASN A 60 25.60 20.42 11.21
C ASN A 60 24.42 19.88 10.40
N PRO A 61 23.73 20.69 9.59
CA PRO A 61 22.52 20.26 8.89
C PRO A 61 22.77 19.16 7.84
N LYS A 62 23.98 19.13 7.24
CA LYS A 62 24.35 18.11 6.24
C LYS A 62 24.75 16.76 6.85
N GLU A 63 25.19 16.76 8.10
CA GLU A 63 25.54 15.57 8.87
C GLU A 63 24.41 15.12 9.80
N THR A 64 23.22 15.74 9.65
CA THR A 64 22.04 15.42 10.48
C THR A 64 20.89 14.93 9.60
N VAL A 65 20.56 13.65 9.78
CA VAL A 65 19.49 12.97 9.04
C VAL A 65 18.16 13.17 9.75
N VAL A 66 17.18 13.65 9.01
CA VAL A 66 15.77 13.83 9.41
C VAL A 66 14.86 13.23 8.36
N LEU A 67 13.60 12.93 8.69
CA LEU A 67 12.56 12.46 7.77
C LEU A 67 12.94 11.22 6.96
N ILE A 68 13.84 10.38 7.47
CA ILE A 68 14.36 9.20 6.74
C ILE A 68 13.25 8.21 6.36
N LYS A 69 12.16 8.15 7.14
CA LYS A 69 11.01 7.28 6.88
C LYS A 69 10.36 7.55 5.51
N ARG A 70 10.46 8.78 4.97
CA ARG A 70 9.95 9.13 3.63
C ARG A 70 10.70 8.45 2.47
N PHE A 71 11.84 7.83 2.76
CA PHE A 71 12.68 7.12 1.78
C PHE A 71 12.56 5.60 1.89
N MET A 72 11.82 5.11 2.89
CA MET A 72 11.68 3.67 3.15
C MET A 72 10.95 2.96 2.01
N GLY A 73 11.64 1.99 1.38
CA GLY A 73 11.10 1.19 0.28
C GLY A 73 10.83 1.96 -1.02
N ALA A 74 11.23 3.24 -1.11
CA ALA A 74 11.07 4.08 -2.28
C ALA A 74 12.23 3.90 -3.28
N THR A 75 11.95 4.09 -4.59
CA THR A 75 12.98 4.28 -5.60
C THR A 75 13.55 5.71 -5.52
N PHE A 76 14.69 5.94 -6.19
CA PHE A 76 15.29 7.29 -6.22
C PHE A 76 14.37 8.30 -6.91
N ASP A 77 13.70 7.91 -7.99
CA ASP A 77 12.82 8.79 -8.75
C ASP A 77 11.56 9.16 -7.94
N GLU A 78 10.99 8.20 -7.21
CA GLU A 78 9.88 8.42 -6.28
C GLU A 78 10.27 9.35 -5.11
N SER A 79 11.55 9.40 -4.76
CA SER A 79 12.07 10.20 -3.64
C SER A 79 12.28 11.69 -4.00
N SER A 80 11.98 12.11 -5.23
CA SER A 80 12.26 13.46 -5.73
C SER A 80 11.61 14.57 -4.89
N GLU A 81 10.43 14.34 -4.35
CA GLU A 81 9.76 15.29 -3.45
C GLU A 81 10.37 15.25 -2.04
N ALA A 82 10.64 14.06 -1.50
CA ALA A 82 11.26 13.90 -0.19
C ALA A 82 12.62 14.59 -0.08
N VAL A 83 13.41 14.56 -1.15
CA VAL A 83 14.74 15.24 -1.23
C VAL A 83 14.63 16.74 -0.97
N LYS A 84 13.54 17.40 -1.37
CA LYS A 84 13.32 18.85 -1.16
C LYS A 84 13.10 19.23 0.31
N HIS A 85 12.86 18.26 1.18
CA HIS A 85 12.59 18.47 2.60
C HIS A 85 13.78 18.17 3.51
N VAL A 86 14.91 17.74 2.96
CA VAL A 86 16.12 17.40 3.72
C VAL A 86 17.32 18.26 3.31
N GLN A 87 18.30 18.38 4.18
CA GLN A 87 19.51 19.21 3.96
C GLN A 87 20.76 18.38 3.71
N TYR A 88 20.71 17.07 3.98
CA TYR A 88 21.78 16.13 3.66
C TYR A 88 21.65 15.60 2.23
N ASP A 89 22.76 15.13 1.67
CA ASP A 89 22.81 14.70 0.29
C ASP A 89 22.14 13.32 0.12
N ILE A 90 21.26 13.21 -0.87
CA ILE A 90 20.68 11.92 -1.32
C ILE A 90 21.28 11.59 -2.69
N VAL A 91 21.82 10.37 -2.81
CA VAL A 91 22.44 9.86 -4.03
C VAL A 91 21.70 8.63 -4.56
N ASN A 92 21.69 8.48 -5.89
CA ASN A 92 21.13 7.29 -6.53
C ASN A 92 22.16 6.15 -6.53
N ARG A 93 21.78 4.98 -6.02
CA ARG A 93 22.58 3.75 -6.11
C ARG A 93 21.70 2.59 -6.55
N GLY A 94 21.87 2.20 -7.80
CA GLY A 94 21.11 1.08 -8.38
C GLY A 94 19.60 1.33 -8.46
N GLY A 95 19.16 2.59 -8.59
CA GLY A 95 17.75 2.98 -8.62
C GLY A 95 17.16 3.31 -7.25
N PHE A 96 17.96 3.23 -6.15
CA PHE A 96 17.47 3.49 -4.78
C PHE A 96 18.15 4.71 -4.15
N PRO A 97 17.43 5.45 -3.28
CA PRO A 97 17.99 6.58 -2.55
C PRO A 97 18.93 6.10 -1.44
N LYS A 98 20.10 6.73 -1.32
CA LYS A 98 20.99 6.59 -0.17
C LYS A 98 21.39 7.95 0.35
N ALA A 99 21.40 8.10 1.66
CA ALA A 99 21.93 9.30 2.30
C ALA A 99 23.46 9.25 2.31
N LYS A 100 24.11 10.29 1.78
CA LYS A 100 25.57 10.41 1.77
C LYS A 100 26.01 11.38 2.86
N ILE A 101 26.62 10.84 3.93
CA ILE A 101 27.08 11.58 5.09
C ILE A 101 28.57 11.31 5.29
N GLU A 102 29.41 12.37 5.36
CA GLU A 102 30.87 12.27 5.51
C GLU A 102 31.54 11.27 4.53
N GLY A 103 31.02 11.23 3.28
CA GLY A 103 31.54 10.35 2.24
C GLY A 103 31.04 8.89 2.31
N ARG A 104 30.38 8.48 3.38
CA ARG A 104 29.73 7.17 3.50
C ARG A 104 28.27 7.24 3.05
N GLU A 105 27.82 6.17 2.42
CA GLU A 105 26.45 6.02 1.93
C GLU A 105 25.67 5.06 2.84
N TYR A 106 24.48 5.49 3.26
CA TYR A 106 23.60 4.74 4.14
C TYR A 106 22.26 4.51 3.46
N SER A 107 21.71 3.31 3.60
CA SER A 107 20.34 3.06 3.17
C SER A 107 19.33 3.62 4.18
N PRO A 108 18.07 3.87 3.77
CA PRO A 108 17.01 4.25 4.69
C PRO A 108 16.81 3.23 5.83
N GLU A 109 16.93 1.93 5.53
CA GLU A 109 16.83 0.84 6.51
C GLU A 109 17.96 0.90 7.55
N GLU A 110 19.22 1.12 7.11
CA GLU A 110 20.36 1.28 8.03
C GLU A 110 20.15 2.46 8.98
N LEU A 111 19.69 3.60 8.46
CA LEU A 111 19.45 4.78 9.29
C LEU A 111 18.25 4.57 10.22
N SER A 112 17.14 4.01 9.72
CA SER A 112 15.99 3.70 10.56
C SER A 112 16.33 2.69 11.66
N SER A 113 17.21 1.72 11.38
CA SER A 113 17.68 0.77 12.39
C SER A 113 18.40 1.45 13.57
N MET A 114 19.09 2.58 13.33
CA MET A 114 19.75 3.33 14.40
C MET A 114 18.72 3.98 15.34
N ILE A 115 17.58 4.46 14.80
CA ILE A 115 16.48 4.97 15.61
C ILE A 115 15.87 3.84 16.43
N ILE A 116 15.58 2.70 15.77
CA ILE A 116 15.00 1.50 16.42
C ILE A 116 15.91 0.98 17.54
N ALA A 117 17.23 0.93 17.29
CA ALA A 117 18.21 0.52 18.31
C ALA A 117 18.22 1.45 19.53
N LYS A 118 18.06 2.78 19.31
CA LYS A 118 17.89 3.74 20.41
C LYS A 118 16.63 3.47 21.20
N MET A 119 15.50 3.21 20.53
CA MET A 119 14.23 2.94 21.19
C MET A 119 14.24 1.59 21.93
N LYS A 120 14.89 0.58 21.35
CA LYS A 120 15.18 -0.70 22.01
C LYS A 120 15.95 -0.48 23.32
N LYS A 121 17.04 0.30 23.26
CA LYS A 121 17.84 0.61 24.44
C LYS A 121 17.02 1.31 25.52
N VAL A 122 16.22 2.31 25.16
CA VAL A 122 15.30 3.00 26.10
C VAL A 122 14.37 2.00 26.78
N ALA A 123 13.84 1.04 26.03
CA ALA A 123 12.97 0.00 26.57
C ALA A 123 13.72 -0.97 27.49
N GLU A 124 14.90 -1.43 27.10
CA GLU A 124 15.75 -2.34 27.90
C GLU A 124 16.22 -1.69 29.21
N ASP A 125 16.64 -0.42 29.16
CA ASP A 125 17.07 0.34 30.33
C ASP A 125 15.91 0.51 31.37
N TYR A 126 14.68 0.64 30.89
CA TYR A 126 13.49 0.72 31.74
C TYR A 126 13.07 -0.64 32.31
N VAL A 127 13.03 -1.67 31.44
CA VAL A 127 12.54 -3.02 31.82
C VAL A 127 13.58 -3.78 32.64
N GLY A 128 14.88 -3.48 32.46
CA GLY A 128 15.99 -4.14 33.13
C GLY A 128 16.38 -5.48 32.53
N GLU A 129 15.85 -5.84 31.35
CA GLU A 129 16.18 -7.06 30.62
C GLU A 129 16.28 -6.82 29.12
N GLU A 130 16.94 -7.73 28.39
CA GLU A 130 17.08 -7.66 26.94
C GLU A 130 15.73 -7.84 26.24
N ILE A 131 15.40 -6.97 25.30
CA ILE A 131 14.20 -7.05 24.46
C ILE A 131 14.60 -7.60 23.10
N LYS A 132 14.01 -8.74 22.71
CA LYS A 132 14.31 -9.44 21.46
C LYS A 132 13.22 -9.30 20.42
N GLU A 133 12.00 -8.96 20.82
CA GLU A 133 10.81 -9.01 19.99
C GLU A 133 10.09 -7.65 19.98
N ALA A 134 9.54 -7.29 18.81
CA ALA A 134 8.84 -6.04 18.65
C ALA A 134 7.61 -6.16 17.73
N VAL A 135 6.62 -5.30 17.98
CA VAL A 135 5.61 -4.89 17.02
C VAL A 135 5.97 -3.47 16.59
N ILE A 136 6.15 -3.24 15.29
CA ILE A 136 6.54 -1.94 14.73
C ILE A 136 5.40 -1.40 13.88
N THR A 137 5.12 -0.10 13.98
CA THR A 137 4.04 0.52 13.23
C THR A 137 4.51 1.17 11.94
N VAL A 138 3.60 1.20 10.96
CA VAL A 138 3.79 1.86 9.67
C VAL A 138 2.54 2.63 9.30
N PRO A 139 2.64 3.67 8.46
CA PRO A 139 1.47 4.28 7.84
C PRO A 139 0.58 3.25 7.15
N ALA A 140 -0.73 3.44 7.18
CA ALA A 140 -1.68 2.45 6.63
C ALA A 140 -1.48 2.19 5.13
N TYR A 141 -1.11 3.23 4.38
CA TYR A 141 -0.87 3.14 2.94
C TYR A 141 0.59 2.78 2.56
N PHE A 142 1.45 2.43 3.55
CA PHE A 142 2.74 1.83 3.22
C PHE A 142 2.50 0.55 2.43
N ASN A 143 3.10 0.52 1.22
CA ASN A 143 3.08 -0.65 0.37
C ASN A 143 4.01 -1.76 0.91
N ASP A 144 3.98 -2.90 0.24
CA ASP A 144 4.77 -4.06 0.64
C ASP A 144 6.26 -3.76 0.78
N SER A 145 6.84 -2.96 -0.13
CA SER A 145 8.26 -2.59 -0.10
C SER A 145 8.60 -1.77 1.14
N ALA A 146 7.76 -0.78 1.50
CA ALA A 146 7.98 0.05 2.66
C ALA A 146 7.75 -0.72 3.98
N ARG A 147 6.77 -1.64 4.01
CA ARG A 147 6.53 -2.56 5.14
C ARG A 147 7.71 -3.50 5.34
N GLN A 148 8.20 -4.10 4.26
CA GLN A 148 9.39 -4.97 4.30
C GLN A 148 10.65 -4.20 4.71
N ALA A 149 10.88 -2.99 4.18
CA ALA A 149 12.00 -2.14 4.56
C ALA A 149 11.96 -1.80 6.07
N THR A 150 10.76 -1.55 6.61
CA THR A 150 10.56 -1.29 8.05
C THR A 150 10.87 -2.55 8.89
N LYS A 151 10.41 -3.73 8.44
CA LYS A 151 10.75 -5.01 9.07
C LYS A 151 12.26 -5.24 9.08
N THR A 152 12.91 -5.06 7.93
CA THR A 152 14.38 -5.18 7.78
C THR A 152 15.12 -4.20 8.71
N ALA A 153 14.65 -2.96 8.86
CA ALA A 153 15.24 -2.02 9.79
C ALA A 153 15.16 -2.51 11.26
N GLY A 154 14.04 -3.16 11.64
CA GLY A 154 13.90 -3.81 12.94
C GLY A 154 14.88 -4.96 13.15
N GLU A 155 15.03 -5.82 12.13
CA GLU A 155 15.98 -6.95 12.13
C GLU A 155 17.43 -6.46 12.20
N LEU A 156 17.79 -5.39 11.48
CA LEU A 156 19.10 -4.74 11.56
C LEU A 156 19.38 -4.14 12.96
N ALA A 157 18.34 -3.75 13.71
CA ALA A 157 18.46 -3.34 15.10
C ALA A 157 18.54 -4.50 16.10
N GLY A 158 18.58 -5.75 15.61
CA GLY A 158 18.67 -6.96 16.43
C GLY A 158 17.34 -7.34 17.10
N LEU A 159 16.22 -7.11 16.43
CA LEU A 159 14.89 -7.47 16.89
C LEU A 159 14.26 -8.52 15.96
N GLU A 160 13.55 -9.46 16.53
CA GLU A 160 12.56 -10.26 15.81
C GLU A 160 11.27 -9.44 15.69
N VAL A 161 10.96 -8.98 14.47
CA VAL A 161 9.74 -8.22 14.21
C VAL A 161 8.58 -9.20 14.07
N LYS A 162 7.80 -9.34 15.14
CA LYS A 162 6.65 -10.27 15.20
C LYS A 162 5.51 -9.82 14.32
N ARG A 163 5.30 -8.50 14.22
CA ARG A 163 4.27 -7.92 13.37
C ARG A 163 4.63 -6.48 12.96
N VAL A 164 4.30 -6.16 11.72
CA VAL A 164 4.19 -4.78 11.22
C VAL A 164 2.70 -4.45 11.18
N ILE A 165 2.27 -3.40 11.89
CA ILE A 165 0.86 -3.01 12.03
C ILE A 165 0.64 -1.58 11.54
N ALA A 166 -0.53 -1.30 10.93
CA ALA A 166 -0.88 0.05 10.52
C ALA A 166 -1.09 1.00 11.73
N GLU A 167 -0.57 2.23 11.63
CA GLU A 167 -0.66 3.26 12.69
C GLU A 167 -2.10 3.51 13.15
N PRO A 168 -3.09 3.75 12.25
CA PRO A 168 -4.48 3.95 12.68
C PRO A 168 -5.09 2.72 13.35
N THR A 169 -4.71 1.51 12.91
CA THR A 169 -5.16 0.26 13.54
C THR A 169 -4.60 0.14 14.97
N ALA A 170 -3.30 0.45 15.14
CA ALA A 170 -2.70 0.48 16.47
C ALA A 170 -3.39 1.52 17.37
N ALA A 171 -3.66 2.71 16.85
CA ALA A 171 -4.34 3.76 17.62
C ALA A 171 -5.76 3.36 18.09
N LEU A 172 -6.49 2.60 17.28
CA LEU A 172 -7.79 2.04 17.68
C LEU A 172 -7.66 1.09 18.89
N LEU A 173 -6.62 0.24 18.93
CA LEU A 173 -6.36 -0.66 20.04
C LEU A 173 -6.10 0.06 21.37
N ALA A 174 -5.47 1.23 21.31
CA ALA A 174 -5.20 2.07 22.48
C ALA A 174 -6.35 3.02 22.82
N SER A 175 -7.39 3.06 22.00
CA SER A 175 -8.51 3.97 22.19
C SER A 175 -9.44 3.50 23.33
N ASN A 176 -10.22 4.44 23.85
CA ASN A 176 -11.28 4.13 24.83
C ASN A 176 -12.58 3.68 24.15
N ILE A 177 -12.52 3.21 22.91
CA ILE A 177 -13.67 2.67 22.19
C ILE A 177 -14.04 1.32 22.83
N ASP A 178 -15.31 1.15 23.16
CA ASP A 178 -15.81 -0.11 23.69
C ASP A 178 -15.89 -1.15 22.56
N MET A 179 -14.88 -2.01 22.50
CA MET A 179 -14.76 -3.05 21.47
C MET A 179 -15.92 -4.05 21.46
N LYS A 180 -16.66 -4.18 22.57
CA LYS A 180 -17.85 -5.05 22.64
C LYS A 180 -19.11 -4.38 22.12
N LYS A 181 -19.22 -3.06 22.31
CA LYS A 181 -20.35 -2.30 21.79
C LYS A 181 -20.26 -2.13 20.28
N GLY A 182 -19.03 -2.08 19.80
CA GLY A 182 -18.75 -1.90 18.39
C GLY A 182 -19.10 -0.53 17.85
N GLY A 183 -19.02 -0.38 16.52
CA GLY A 183 -19.36 0.82 15.77
C GLY A 183 -18.41 1.09 14.63
N LYS A 184 -18.74 2.08 13.80
CA LYS A 184 -17.93 2.48 12.64
C LYS A 184 -17.21 3.78 12.95
N PHE A 185 -15.89 3.77 12.77
CA PHE A 185 -15.04 4.90 13.12
C PHE A 185 -14.12 5.28 11.96
N ALA A 186 -13.95 6.57 11.75
CA ALA A 186 -12.81 7.06 10.98
C ALA A 186 -11.67 7.39 11.94
N VAL A 187 -10.46 7.00 11.61
CA VAL A 187 -9.23 7.38 12.32
C VAL A 187 -8.50 8.36 11.42
N VAL A 188 -8.23 9.54 11.93
CA VAL A 188 -7.42 10.56 11.24
C VAL A 188 -6.12 10.69 12.00
N ASP A 189 -5.07 10.09 11.46
CA ASP A 189 -3.71 10.24 11.94
C ASP A 189 -3.00 11.31 11.12
N PHE A 190 -2.93 12.51 11.69
CA PHE A 190 -2.23 13.63 11.10
C PHE A 190 -0.93 13.87 11.88
N GLY A 191 0.09 13.18 11.44
CA GLY A 191 1.39 13.08 12.10
C GLY A 191 2.36 14.21 11.78
N GLY A 192 3.65 13.94 12.03
CA GLY A 192 4.73 14.90 11.78
C GLY A 192 5.10 15.08 10.31
N ALA A 193 4.90 14.05 9.48
CA ALA A 193 5.28 14.08 8.06
C ALA A 193 4.27 13.41 7.14
N THR A 194 3.30 12.69 7.69
CA THR A 194 2.32 11.88 6.96
C THR A 194 0.92 12.13 7.47
N LEU A 195 -0.04 11.89 6.61
CA LEU A 195 -1.46 11.84 6.89
C LEU A 195 -1.97 10.46 6.54
N ASP A 196 -2.62 9.79 7.50
CA ASP A 196 -3.34 8.54 7.30
C ASP A 196 -4.79 8.70 7.73
N VAL A 197 -5.70 8.24 6.90
CA VAL A 197 -7.12 8.14 7.25
C VAL A 197 -7.58 6.73 6.98
N SER A 198 -8.04 6.04 8.03
CA SER A 198 -8.63 4.70 7.91
C SER A 198 -10.06 4.71 8.43
N VAL A 199 -10.92 3.98 7.76
CA VAL A 199 -12.30 3.71 8.22
C VAL A 199 -12.34 2.28 8.69
N ALA A 200 -12.82 2.07 9.91
CA ALA A 200 -12.87 0.77 10.55
C ALA A 200 -14.28 0.44 11.04
N ASP A 201 -14.63 -0.83 10.93
CA ASP A 201 -15.77 -1.44 11.64
C ASP A 201 -15.21 -2.21 12.85
N VAL A 202 -15.74 -1.90 14.00
CA VAL A 202 -15.39 -2.56 15.26
C VAL A 202 -16.59 -3.36 15.71
N SER A 203 -16.48 -4.68 15.83
CA SER A 203 -17.58 -5.54 16.24
C SER A 203 -17.05 -6.80 16.95
N ASP A 204 -17.66 -7.19 18.05
CA ASP A 204 -17.38 -8.45 18.77
C ASP A 204 -15.90 -8.76 18.98
N SER A 205 -15.08 -7.76 19.32
CA SER A 205 -13.61 -7.86 19.44
C SER A 205 -12.88 -8.08 18.11
N VAL A 206 -13.50 -7.78 16.97
CA VAL A 206 -12.87 -7.69 15.67
C VAL A 206 -12.72 -6.22 15.28
N VAL A 207 -11.55 -5.81 14.84
CA VAL A 207 -11.30 -4.51 14.19
C VAL A 207 -11.00 -4.78 12.75
N GLU A 208 -11.94 -4.46 11.89
CA GLU A 208 -11.80 -4.60 10.43
C GLU A 208 -11.63 -3.23 9.82
N ILE A 209 -10.53 -3.05 9.08
CA ILE A 209 -10.33 -1.86 8.26
C ILE A 209 -11.13 -2.04 6.97
N LEU A 210 -12.03 -1.10 6.69
CA LEU A 210 -12.87 -1.12 5.49
C LEU A 210 -12.20 -0.40 4.32
N ALA A 211 -11.52 0.71 4.60
CA ALA A 211 -10.79 1.48 3.61
C ALA A 211 -9.70 2.32 4.26
N THR A 212 -8.68 2.68 3.48
CA THR A 212 -7.62 3.57 3.91
C THR A 212 -7.24 4.54 2.80
N ASN A 213 -6.94 5.78 3.16
CA ASN A 213 -6.46 6.85 2.27
C ASN A 213 -5.44 7.71 3.02
N GLY A 214 -4.58 8.45 2.32
CA GLY A 214 -3.56 9.26 3.00
C GLY A 214 -2.67 10.04 2.05
N ASP A 215 -1.62 10.69 2.60
CA ASP A 215 -0.62 11.44 1.85
C ASP A 215 0.72 11.46 2.63
N ILE A 216 1.80 10.95 2.03
CA ILE A 216 3.14 10.90 2.65
C ILE A 216 3.84 12.26 2.69
N TYR A 217 3.29 13.25 1.99
CA TYR A 217 3.78 14.62 1.97
C TYR A 217 2.77 15.59 2.57
N CYS A 218 2.02 15.13 3.58
CA CYS A 218 1.06 15.93 4.31
C CYS A 218 1.22 15.72 5.81
N GLY A 219 1.96 16.58 6.47
CA GLY A 219 2.23 16.47 7.92
C GLY A 219 2.70 17.79 8.52
N GLY A 220 3.06 17.71 9.79
CA GLY A 220 3.57 18.85 10.54
C GLY A 220 4.80 19.50 9.91
N SER A 221 5.70 18.70 9.31
CA SER A 221 6.92 19.20 8.62
C SER A 221 6.61 19.98 7.35
N ASP A 222 5.52 19.65 6.66
CA ASP A 222 5.07 20.39 5.47
C ASP A 222 4.46 21.74 5.89
N ILE A 223 3.79 21.76 7.05
CA ILE A 223 3.32 23.00 7.69
C ILE A 223 4.52 23.86 8.10
N ASP A 224 5.54 23.28 8.75
CA ASP A 224 6.75 24.00 9.16
C ASP A 224 7.45 24.63 7.95
N LYS A 225 7.56 23.85 6.85
CA LYS A 225 8.13 24.35 5.60
C LYS A 225 7.33 25.53 5.03
N ALA A 226 6.00 25.41 4.98
CA ALA A 226 5.15 26.48 4.48
C ALA A 226 5.29 27.79 5.29
N ILE A 227 5.43 27.68 6.62
CA ILE A 227 5.69 28.83 7.49
C ILE A 227 7.10 29.37 7.26
N ALA A 228 8.12 28.50 7.19
CA ALA A 228 9.49 28.89 6.94
C ALA A 228 9.65 29.63 5.61
N ASP A 229 9.06 29.09 4.53
CA ASP A 229 9.07 29.70 3.22
C ASP A 229 8.40 31.10 3.24
N TYR A 230 7.26 31.22 3.94
CA TYR A 230 6.61 32.53 4.15
C TYR A 230 7.51 33.54 4.86
N LEU A 231 8.22 33.10 5.93
CA LEU A 231 9.12 33.96 6.70
C LEU A 231 10.37 34.39 5.89
N VAL A 232 10.92 33.45 5.11
CA VAL A 232 12.04 33.73 4.20
C VAL A 232 11.63 34.73 3.12
N ASP A 233 10.48 34.56 2.52
CA ASP A 233 9.94 35.49 1.52
C ASP A 233 9.68 36.88 2.10
N LEU A 234 9.16 36.95 3.34
CA LEU A 234 8.94 38.22 4.04
C LEU A 234 10.28 38.91 4.32
N PHE A 235 11.23 38.18 4.85
CA PHE A 235 12.59 38.71 5.16
C PHE A 235 13.29 39.18 3.89
N LYS A 236 13.18 38.44 2.79
CA LYS A 236 13.74 38.82 1.49
C LYS A 236 13.12 40.12 0.95
N LYS A 237 11.82 40.33 1.12
CA LYS A 237 11.12 41.56 0.72
C LYS A 237 11.58 42.77 1.57
N GLU A 238 11.78 42.58 2.87
CA GLU A 238 12.15 43.64 3.79
C GLU A 238 13.64 44.01 3.71
N ASN A 239 14.51 43.00 3.60
CA ASN A 239 15.97 43.19 3.72
C ASN A 239 16.72 43.03 2.39
N GLY A 240 16.08 42.45 1.34
CA GLY A 240 16.75 42.15 0.07
C GLY A 240 17.73 40.97 0.13
N VAL A 241 17.72 40.19 1.23
CA VAL A 241 18.62 39.05 1.45
C VAL A 241 17.81 37.75 1.39
N ASP A 242 18.30 36.78 0.60
CA ASP A 242 17.69 35.45 0.47
C ASP A 242 18.39 34.48 1.43
N LEU A 243 17.64 33.96 2.40
CA LEU A 243 18.13 33.02 3.40
C LEU A 243 18.20 31.57 2.90
N THR A 244 17.61 31.24 1.74
CA THR A 244 17.61 29.86 1.21
C THR A 244 18.99 29.39 0.78
N SER A 245 19.91 30.31 0.48
CA SER A 245 21.28 30.01 0.10
C SER A 245 22.20 29.71 1.30
N ASP A 246 21.78 30.07 2.52
CA ASP A 246 22.48 29.78 3.77
C ASP A 246 21.73 28.70 4.55
N THR A 247 22.24 27.46 4.46
CA THR A 247 21.62 26.28 5.09
C THR A 247 21.45 26.47 6.61
N MET A 248 22.39 27.10 7.29
CA MET A 248 22.28 27.33 8.74
C MET A 248 21.22 28.39 9.08
N ALA A 249 21.15 29.47 8.32
CA ALA A 249 20.11 30.48 8.47
C ALA A 249 18.72 29.88 8.19
N TYR A 250 18.59 29.14 7.10
CA TYR A 250 17.33 28.48 6.76
C TYR A 250 16.89 27.47 7.84
N THR A 251 17.81 26.63 8.36
CA THR A 251 17.51 25.68 9.43
C THR A 251 17.00 26.40 10.70
N ARG A 252 17.59 27.55 11.07
CA ARG A 252 17.11 28.36 12.19
C ARG A 252 15.70 28.92 11.97
N VAL A 253 15.38 29.33 10.73
CA VAL A 253 14.02 29.77 10.37
C VAL A 253 13.04 28.61 10.44
N TYR A 254 13.44 27.43 9.96
CA TYR A 254 12.61 26.22 10.00
C TYR A 254 12.27 25.79 11.44
N GLU A 255 13.26 25.79 12.35
CA GLU A 255 13.02 25.48 13.77
C GLU A 255 12.12 26.54 14.46
N ALA A 256 12.28 27.82 14.09
CA ALA A 256 11.40 28.86 14.59
C ALA A 256 9.96 28.69 14.06
N ALA A 257 9.81 28.22 12.82
CA ALA A 257 8.51 27.89 12.23
C ALA A 257 7.83 26.72 12.96
N GLU A 258 8.57 25.62 13.23
CA GLU A 258 8.07 24.48 14.04
C GLU A 258 7.60 24.95 15.42
N LYS A 259 8.40 25.77 16.10
CA LYS A 259 8.04 26.32 17.41
C LYS A 259 6.79 27.20 17.34
N ALA A 260 6.71 28.10 16.35
CA ALA A 260 5.55 28.97 16.14
C ALA A 260 4.28 28.16 15.82
N LYS A 261 4.36 27.10 14.98
CA LYS A 261 3.26 26.17 14.73
C LYS A 261 2.71 25.57 16.02
N CYS A 262 3.61 25.05 16.88
CA CYS A 262 3.21 24.45 18.15
C CYS A 262 2.55 25.49 19.08
N GLU A 263 3.11 26.69 19.19
CA GLU A 263 2.58 27.76 20.03
C GLU A 263 1.21 28.25 19.53
N LEU A 264 1.03 28.37 18.23
CA LEU A 264 -0.23 28.80 17.60
C LEU A 264 -1.37 27.77 17.72
N SER A 265 -1.10 26.57 18.18
CA SER A 265 -2.17 25.60 18.52
C SER A 265 -2.90 26.00 19.82
N SER A 266 -2.28 26.77 20.71
CA SER A 266 -2.86 27.26 21.96
C SER A 266 -2.98 28.78 22.06
N SER A 267 -2.06 29.53 21.40
CA SER A 267 -1.96 30.99 21.47
C SER A 267 -2.55 31.66 20.21
N ALA A 268 -2.99 32.91 20.33
CA ALA A 268 -3.51 33.71 19.20
C ALA A 268 -2.39 34.29 18.31
N SER A 269 -1.16 34.33 18.82
CA SER A 269 0.02 34.80 18.09
C SER A 269 1.29 34.15 18.64
N ALA A 270 2.30 34.02 17.81
CA ALA A 270 3.65 33.56 18.16
C ALA A 270 4.69 34.61 17.73
N GLU A 271 5.70 34.86 18.57
CA GLU A 271 6.81 35.74 18.27
C GLU A 271 7.96 34.92 17.68
N ILE A 272 8.48 35.40 16.54
CA ILE A 272 9.64 34.83 15.87
C ILE A 272 10.77 35.84 16.03
N ASN A 273 11.80 35.48 16.82
CA ASN A 273 12.95 36.32 17.11
C ASN A 273 14.24 35.54 16.85
N LEU A 274 14.89 35.81 15.70
CA LEU A 274 16.13 35.20 15.27
C LEU A 274 17.24 36.29 15.17
N PRO A 275 17.99 36.52 16.24
CA PRO A 275 19.10 37.47 16.21
C PRO A 275 20.23 36.95 15.32
N TYR A 276 20.89 37.85 14.61
CA TYR A 276 22.05 37.56 13.76
C TYR A 276 21.74 36.44 12.72
N VAL A 277 20.59 36.53 12.06
CA VAL A 277 20.16 35.49 11.09
C VAL A 277 20.94 35.57 9.79
N SER A 278 21.43 36.75 9.41
CA SER A 278 22.29 36.99 8.25
C SER A 278 23.10 38.25 8.37
N VAL A 279 23.90 38.60 7.35
CA VAL A 279 24.70 39.80 7.25
C VAL A 279 24.38 40.54 5.96
N LYS A 280 24.19 41.87 6.01
CA LYS A 280 24.00 42.73 4.85
C LYS A 280 24.96 43.91 4.96
N ASP A 281 25.74 44.17 3.90
CA ASP A 281 26.74 45.25 3.85
C ASP A 281 27.71 45.28 5.07
N GLY A 282 28.09 44.06 5.55
CA GLY A 282 28.96 43.86 6.71
C GLY A 282 28.28 44.08 8.06
N GLN A 283 26.98 44.37 8.09
CA GLN A 283 26.20 44.56 9.31
C GLN A 283 25.28 43.35 9.57
N PRO A 284 25.22 42.87 10.82
CA PRO A 284 24.29 41.78 11.17
C PRO A 284 22.84 42.25 11.06
N ILE A 285 22.00 41.39 10.50
CA ILE A 285 20.57 41.63 10.43
C ILE A 285 19.80 40.52 11.18
N HIS A 286 18.64 40.90 11.70
CA HIS A 286 17.82 40.08 12.59
C HIS A 286 16.46 39.86 11.94
N MET A 287 15.84 38.72 12.22
CA MET A 287 14.43 38.49 11.88
C MET A 287 13.59 38.61 13.16
N VAL A 288 12.73 39.62 13.21
CA VAL A 288 11.78 39.82 14.32
C VAL A 288 10.39 40.00 13.71
N ASN A 289 9.52 39.02 13.90
CA ASN A 289 8.17 38.99 13.30
C ASN A 289 7.17 38.42 14.30
N THR A 290 5.92 38.81 14.17
CA THR A 290 4.79 38.19 14.88
C THR A 290 3.90 37.50 13.89
N LEU A 291 3.72 36.18 14.06
CA LEU A 291 2.78 35.38 13.28
C LEU A 291 1.49 35.22 14.06
N THR A 292 0.38 35.75 13.53
CA THR A 292 -0.94 35.55 14.12
C THR A 292 -1.55 34.23 13.70
N ARG A 293 -2.44 33.63 14.54
CA ARG A 293 -3.16 32.38 14.19
C ARG A 293 -3.94 32.55 12.88
N ALA A 294 -4.60 33.66 12.64
CA ALA A 294 -5.33 33.90 11.39
C ALA A 294 -4.43 33.85 10.16
N LYS A 295 -3.20 34.41 10.25
CA LYS A 295 -2.22 34.31 9.16
C LYS A 295 -1.67 32.90 9.00
N PHE A 296 -1.38 32.23 10.10
CA PHE A 296 -0.98 30.82 10.13
C PHE A 296 -2.02 29.95 9.42
N GLU A 297 -3.30 30.05 9.79
CA GLU A 297 -4.38 29.30 9.19
C GLU A 297 -4.54 29.58 7.68
N GLN A 298 -4.30 30.83 7.27
CA GLN A 298 -4.27 31.17 5.84
C GLN A 298 -3.13 30.43 5.09
N ILE A 299 -1.93 30.36 5.70
CA ILE A 299 -0.76 29.69 5.11
C ILE A 299 -1.01 28.19 4.99
N VAL A 300 -1.54 27.55 6.04
CA VAL A 300 -1.63 26.09 6.14
C VAL A 300 -2.92 25.51 5.57
N ARG A 301 -3.91 26.35 5.22
CA ARG A 301 -5.21 25.92 4.68
C ARG A 301 -5.13 24.93 3.52
N PRO A 302 -4.23 25.09 2.53
CA PRO A 302 -4.09 24.09 1.46
C PRO A 302 -3.73 22.69 1.96
N ILE A 303 -2.87 22.61 3.01
CA ILE A 303 -2.46 21.36 3.63
C ILE A 303 -3.62 20.73 4.41
N VAL A 304 -4.33 21.54 5.22
CA VAL A 304 -5.50 21.08 5.99
C VAL A 304 -6.64 20.63 5.07
N ASN A 305 -6.81 21.24 3.91
CA ASN A 305 -7.80 20.79 2.91
C ASN A 305 -7.51 19.37 2.42
N LYS A 306 -6.24 18.95 2.33
CA LYS A 306 -5.89 17.55 1.99
C LYS A 306 -6.42 16.58 3.05
N VAL A 307 -6.35 16.94 4.34
CA VAL A 307 -6.91 16.10 5.43
C VAL A 307 -8.40 15.83 5.20
N ILE A 308 -9.16 16.88 4.86
CA ILE A 308 -10.59 16.75 4.58
C ILE A 308 -10.83 15.89 3.34
N THR A 309 -10.04 16.08 2.30
CA THR A 309 -10.16 15.32 1.04
C THR A 309 -9.87 13.83 1.28
N CYS A 310 -8.76 13.50 1.97
CA CYS A 310 -8.43 12.11 2.30
C CYS A 310 -9.52 11.45 3.16
N ALA A 311 -10.06 12.18 4.15
CA ALA A 311 -11.14 11.66 4.99
C ALA A 311 -12.43 11.40 4.19
N LYS A 312 -12.80 12.29 3.26
CA LYS A 312 -13.94 12.06 2.35
C LYS A 312 -13.73 10.83 1.48
N ASN A 313 -12.53 10.69 0.91
CA ASN A 313 -12.21 9.57 0.05
C ASN A 313 -12.26 8.25 0.82
N ALA A 314 -11.64 8.17 2.00
CA ALA A 314 -11.67 6.96 2.83
C ALA A 314 -13.09 6.54 3.21
N ILE A 315 -13.96 7.49 3.61
CA ILE A 315 -15.36 7.21 3.95
C ILE A 315 -16.13 6.72 2.72
N LYS A 316 -15.92 7.33 1.57
CA LYS A 316 -16.54 6.92 0.30
C LYS A 316 -16.06 5.54 -0.16
N GLU A 317 -14.77 5.26 -0.05
CA GLU A 317 -14.16 3.96 -0.41
C GLU A 317 -14.61 2.82 0.52
N ALA A 318 -15.04 3.16 1.74
CA ALA A 318 -15.68 2.23 2.68
C ALA A 318 -17.18 2.01 2.40
N ASP A 319 -17.73 2.58 1.31
CA ASP A 319 -19.17 2.57 0.99
C ASP A 319 -20.06 3.15 2.12
N LEU A 320 -19.54 4.17 2.84
CA LEU A 320 -20.22 4.83 3.94
C LEU A 320 -20.50 6.30 3.64
N GLU A 321 -21.50 6.85 4.36
CA GLU A 321 -21.73 8.28 4.49
C GLU A 321 -21.26 8.78 5.87
N PRO A 322 -20.94 10.07 6.05
CA PRO A 322 -20.52 10.60 7.35
C PRO A 322 -21.49 10.27 8.51
N LYS A 323 -22.78 10.21 8.25
CA LYS A 323 -23.82 9.87 9.23
C LYS A 323 -23.74 8.42 9.75
N ASP A 324 -23.05 7.53 9.01
CA ASP A 324 -22.91 6.12 9.37
C ASP A 324 -21.75 5.91 10.35
N LEU A 325 -20.95 6.97 10.60
CA LEU A 325 -19.85 6.94 11.55
C LEU A 325 -20.33 7.28 12.97
N ASP A 326 -19.87 6.50 13.93
CA ASP A 326 -20.05 6.76 15.37
C ASP A 326 -19.07 7.83 15.90
N GLY A 327 -18.00 8.11 15.15
CA GLY A 327 -17.05 9.16 15.48
C GLY A 327 -15.80 9.18 14.59
N ILE A 328 -15.02 10.25 14.77
CA ILE A 328 -13.69 10.39 14.16
C ILE A 328 -12.66 10.39 15.30
N LEU A 329 -11.81 9.38 15.35
CA LEU A 329 -10.69 9.30 16.30
C LEU A 329 -9.52 10.12 15.74
N LEU A 330 -9.06 11.07 16.54
CA LEU A 330 -7.90 11.91 16.20
C LEU A 330 -6.62 11.27 16.74
N VAL A 331 -5.58 11.24 15.92
CA VAL A 331 -4.25 10.73 16.22
C VAL A 331 -3.20 11.67 15.59
N GLY A 332 -1.98 11.65 16.12
CA GLY A 332 -0.89 12.48 15.63
C GLY A 332 -0.91 13.93 16.14
N GLY A 333 0.28 14.47 16.35
CA GLY A 333 0.47 15.80 16.97
C GLY A 333 -0.14 16.96 16.17
N SER A 334 -0.23 16.85 14.84
CA SER A 334 -0.80 17.90 13.97
C SER A 334 -2.32 18.01 14.11
N CYS A 335 -3.02 17.00 14.65
CA CYS A 335 -4.43 17.09 15.03
C CYS A 335 -4.70 18.08 16.19
N ARG A 336 -3.66 18.58 16.86
CA ARG A 336 -3.81 19.66 17.87
C ARG A 336 -4.13 21.01 17.27
N ILE A 337 -3.90 21.21 15.97
CA ILE A 337 -4.18 22.48 15.28
C ILE A 337 -5.71 22.71 15.29
N PRO A 338 -6.21 23.82 15.88
CA PRO A 338 -7.66 24.06 16.01
C PRO A 338 -8.39 24.01 14.69
N MET A 339 -7.82 24.58 13.63
CA MET A 339 -8.40 24.58 12.28
C MET A 339 -8.68 23.16 11.77
N VAL A 340 -7.80 22.18 12.05
CA VAL A 340 -8.00 20.77 11.64
C VAL A 340 -9.26 20.21 12.29
N GLN A 341 -9.40 20.39 13.61
CA GLN A 341 -10.54 19.89 14.37
C GLN A 341 -11.86 20.57 13.94
N GLU A 342 -11.82 21.90 13.77
CA GLU A 342 -12.99 22.66 13.32
C GLU A 342 -13.43 22.25 11.92
N MET A 343 -12.51 22.06 10.99
CA MET A 343 -12.85 21.67 9.62
C MET A 343 -13.40 20.24 9.57
N LEU A 344 -12.80 19.28 10.30
CA LEU A 344 -13.35 17.91 10.39
C LEU A 344 -14.75 17.90 10.99
N LYS A 345 -14.95 18.63 12.10
CA LYS A 345 -16.26 18.73 12.75
C LYS A 345 -17.33 19.36 11.86
N ASN A 346 -16.98 20.44 11.17
CA ASN A 346 -17.92 21.17 10.31
C ASN A 346 -18.27 20.40 9.04
N GLU A 347 -17.31 19.68 8.47
CA GLU A 347 -17.49 18.91 7.23
C GLU A 347 -18.33 17.65 7.44
N PHE A 348 -18.02 16.88 8.50
CA PHE A 348 -18.63 15.57 8.70
C PHE A 348 -19.80 15.57 9.69
N GLY A 349 -19.89 16.55 10.57
CA GLY A 349 -20.98 16.66 11.55
C GLY A 349 -20.99 15.58 12.63
N VAL A 350 -19.91 14.77 12.72
CA VAL A 350 -19.78 13.66 13.67
C VAL A 350 -18.90 14.04 14.86
N LYS A 351 -18.98 13.24 15.94
CA LYS A 351 -18.22 13.47 17.15
C LYS A 351 -16.73 13.23 16.90
N LEU A 352 -15.87 14.18 17.31
CA LEU A 352 -14.45 13.97 17.39
C LEU A 352 -14.13 13.24 18.71
N LEU A 353 -13.41 12.13 18.60
CA LEU A 353 -12.97 11.30 19.71
C LEU A 353 -11.51 11.60 20.01
N HIS A 354 -11.22 11.78 21.27
CA HIS A 354 -9.87 11.91 21.79
C HIS A 354 -9.58 10.65 22.58
N GLY A 355 -8.67 9.80 22.09
CA GLY A 355 -8.25 8.58 22.76
C GLY A 355 -7.21 8.87 23.86
N ALA A 356 -6.16 8.06 23.87
CA ALA A 356 -4.94 8.32 24.62
C ALA A 356 -4.26 9.60 24.11
N ASN A 357 -3.12 9.99 24.70
CA ASN A 357 -2.33 11.11 24.19
C ASN A 357 -2.05 10.90 22.69
N LEU A 358 -2.31 11.93 21.86
CA LEU A 358 -2.21 11.89 20.39
C LEU A 358 -0.83 11.45 19.88
N ASP A 359 0.24 11.65 20.66
CA ASP A 359 1.61 11.25 20.32
C ASP A 359 1.99 9.85 20.82
N GLU A 360 1.12 9.20 21.60
CA GLU A 360 1.41 7.94 22.29
C GLU A 360 0.48 6.79 21.88
N ALA A 361 -0.68 7.12 21.33
CA ALA A 361 -1.75 6.17 21.04
C ALA A 361 -1.25 4.99 20.15
N VAL A 362 -0.42 5.30 19.16
CA VAL A 362 0.12 4.33 18.21
C VAL A 362 1.07 3.34 18.91
N ALA A 363 2.01 3.82 19.73
CA ALA A 363 2.94 2.96 20.48
C ALA A 363 2.21 2.10 21.52
N LEU A 364 1.22 2.68 22.22
CA LEU A 364 0.39 1.95 23.18
C LEU A 364 -0.37 0.80 22.50
N GLY A 365 -0.97 1.06 21.33
CA GLY A 365 -1.67 0.04 20.56
C GLY A 365 -0.74 -1.04 20.02
N ALA A 366 0.47 -0.68 19.60
CA ALA A 366 1.49 -1.64 19.21
C ALA A 366 1.90 -2.56 20.38
N ALA A 367 1.99 -2.03 21.61
CA ALA A 367 2.24 -2.83 22.81
C ALA A 367 1.07 -3.77 23.14
N VAL A 368 -0.18 -3.30 22.99
CA VAL A 368 -1.38 -4.16 23.13
C VAL A 368 -1.32 -5.31 22.12
N GLN A 369 -0.99 -5.02 20.86
CA GLN A 369 -0.83 -6.06 19.83
C GLN A 369 0.28 -7.06 20.19
N GLY A 370 1.39 -6.59 20.75
CA GLY A 370 2.46 -7.46 21.25
C GLY A 370 1.96 -8.41 22.35
N SER A 371 1.14 -7.92 23.27
CA SER A 371 0.52 -8.75 24.34
C SER A 371 -0.44 -9.81 23.78
N ILE A 372 -1.22 -9.46 22.74
CA ILE A 372 -2.12 -10.42 22.08
C ILE A 372 -1.29 -11.54 21.41
N ILE A 373 -0.21 -11.19 20.70
CA ILE A 373 0.70 -12.16 20.05
C ILE A 373 1.37 -13.06 21.10
N ASN A 374 1.72 -12.53 22.27
CA ASN A 374 2.38 -13.27 23.34
C ASN A 374 1.40 -14.15 24.14
N GLY A 375 0.08 -13.99 23.92
CA GLY A 375 -0.95 -14.70 24.71
C GLY A 375 -1.11 -14.21 26.13
N ASP A 376 -0.60 -13.00 26.45
CA ASP A 376 -0.68 -12.38 27.78
C ASP A 376 -1.98 -11.56 27.98
N SER A 377 -2.77 -11.42 26.94
CA SER A 377 -4.02 -10.64 26.95
C SER A 377 -5.24 -11.57 27.06
N ASP A 378 -6.16 -11.27 27.97
CA ASP A 378 -7.47 -11.95 28.09
C ASP A 378 -8.44 -11.56 26.93
N THR A 379 -8.00 -10.73 25.98
CA THR A 379 -8.81 -10.27 24.85
C THR A 379 -8.43 -11.03 23.57
N ASP A 380 -9.35 -11.86 23.08
CA ASP A 380 -9.29 -12.46 21.73
C ASP A 380 -9.61 -11.40 20.67
N LEU A 381 -8.79 -10.34 20.59
CA LEU A 381 -9.00 -9.28 19.62
C LEU A 381 -8.34 -9.61 18.31
N LEU A 382 -9.15 -9.67 17.25
CA LEU A 382 -8.70 -9.93 15.87
C LEU A 382 -8.58 -8.62 15.10
N LEU A 383 -7.43 -8.41 14.46
CA LEU A 383 -7.18 -7.29 13.56
C LEU A 383 -7.15 -7.76 12.14
N LEU A 384 -7.98 -7.16 11.32
CA LEU A 384 -8.05 -7.38 9.87
C LEU A 384 -7.73 -6.06 9.16
N ASP A 385 -6.59 -6.01 8.50
CA ASP A 385 -6.15 -4.89 7.65
C ASP A 385 -6.53 -5.16 6.19
N VAL A 386 -6.34 -4.21 5.28
CA VAL A 386 -6.69 -4.34 3.87
C VAL A 386 -5.55 -3.94 2.93
N THR A 387 -5.61 -4.45 1.69
CA THR A 387 -4.71 -4.00 0.62
C THR A 387 -5.15 -2.63 0.09
N PRO A 388 -4.24 -1.66 -0.13
CA PRO A 388 -4.62 -0.33 -0.60
C PRO A 388 -5.01 -0.29 -2.09
N LEU A 389 -4.50 -1.21 -2.90
CA LEU A 389 -4.71 -1.30 -4.35
C LEU A 389 -4.90 -2.75 -4.81
N SER A 390 -5.54 -2.92 -5.97
CA SER A 390 -5.67 -4.21 -6.64
C SER A 390 -4.31 -4.75 -7.10
N LEU A 391 -4.17 -6.07 -7.01
CA LEU A 391 -2.99 -6.82 -7.41
C LEU A 391 -3.35 -7.85 -8.48
N GLY A 392 -2.50 -8.03 -9.48
CA GLY A 392 -2.76 -8.95 -10.55
C GLY A 392 -1.54 -9.26 -11.40
N ILE A 393 -1.75 -9.91 -12.52
CA ILE A 393 -0.70 -10.23 -13.50
C ILE A 393 -1.08 -9.73 -14.89
N GLU A 394 -0.05 -9.50 -15.72
CA GLU A 394 -0.26 -9.29 -17.16
C GLU A 394 -0.70 -10.60 -17.83
N THR A 395 -1.74 -10.51 -18.64
CA THR A 395 -2.25 -11.60 -19.46
C THR A 395 -2.24 -11.26 -20.94
N VAL A 396 -2.65 -12.20 -21.79
CA VAL A 396 -2.64 -12.02 -23.25
C VAL A 396 -3.39 -10.76 -23.67
N GLY A 397 -2.76 -9.97 -24.54
CA GLY A 397 -3.30 -8.68 -24.98
C GLY A 397 -2.83 -7.49 -24.13
N GLY A 398 -1.93 -7.70 -23.16
CA GLY A 398 -1.43 -6.63 -22.29
C GLY A 398 -2.48 -6.15 -21.27
N VAL A 399 -3.41 -7.02 -20.89
CA VAL A 399 -4.45 -6.73 -19.90
C VAL A 399 -3.98 -7.14 -18.52
N MET A 400 -4.30 -6.36 -17.50
CA MET A 400 -4.13 -6.75 -16.11
C MET A 400 -5.32 -7.61 -15.66
N THR A 401 -5.05 -8.88 -15.36
CA THR A 401 -6.02 -9.74 -14.69
C THR A 401 -5.81 -9.64 -13.19
N ARG A 402 -6.82 -9.13 -12.48
CA ARG A 402 -6.79 -8.98 -11.03
C ARG A 402 -6.99 -10.31 -10.34
N LEU A 403 -6.17 -10.59 -9.33
CA LEU A 403 -6.32 -11.73 -8.42
C LEU A 403 -6.79 -11.26 -7.04
N VAL A 404 -6.35 -10.07 -6.61
CA VAL A 404 -6.73 -9.46 -5.34
C VAL A 404 -7.24 -8.06 -5.64
N ASP A 405 -8.47 -7.76 -5.26
CA ASP A 405 -9.05 -6.42 -5.41
C ASP A 405 -8.57 -5.47 -4.30
N ALA A 406 -8.60 -4.16 -4.58
CA ALA A 406 -8.36 -3.13 -3.56
C ALA A 406 -9.33 -3.32 -2.38
N ASN A 407 -8.87 -2.97 -1.18
CA ASN A 407 -9.60 -3.13 0.08
C ASN A 407 -9.96 -4.61 0.41
N THR A 408 -9.23 -5.58 -0.16
CA THR A 408 -9.34 -6.98 0.28
C THR A 408 -8.68 -7.15 1.64
N THR A 409 -9.41 -7.75 2.58
CA THR A 409 -8.93 -8.06 3.93
C THR A 409 -7.72 -8.98 3.91
N ILE A 410 -6.70 -8.67 4.71
CA ILE A 410 -5.48 -9.46 4.88
C ILE A 410 -5.37 -10.02 6.32
N PRO A 411 -4.74 -11.21 6.51
CA PRO A 411 -4.06 -12.03 5.50
C PRO A 411 -5.01 -12.70 4.50
N CYS A 412 -4.59 -12.82 3.25
CA CYS A 412 -5.38 -13.51 2.25
C CYS A 412 -4.51 -14.26 1.25
N LYS A 413 -5.08 -15.32 0.68
CA LYS A 413 -4.48 -16.07 -0.43
C LYS A 413 -5.48 -16.20 -1.55
N LYS A 414 -5.14 -15.69 -2.72
CA LYS A 414 -5.93 -15.80 -3.94
C LYS A 414 -5.15 -16.56 -4.99
N THR A 415 -5.81 -17.49 -5.64
CA THR A 415 -5.19 -18.41 -6.61
C THR A 415 -6.06 -18.49 -7.84
N GLN A 416 -5.42 -18.39 -9.02
CA GLN A 416 -6.10 -18.54 -10.30
C GLN A 416 -5.24 -19.36 -11.28
N THR A 417 -5.88 -20.17 -12.12
CA THR A 417 -5.19 -20.98 -13.13
C THR A 417 -5.17 -20.26 -14.46
N PHE A 418 -4.00 -20.14 -15.04
CA PHE A 418 -3.71 -19.57 -16.35
C PHE A 418 -3.14 -20.63 -17.27
N SER A 419 -2.90 -20.27 -18.54
CA SER A 419 -2.33 -21.18 -19.53
C SER A 419 -1.33 -20.47 -20.45
N THR A 420 -0.67 -21.24 -21.33
CA THR A 420 0.27 -20.70 -22.32
C THR A 420 -0.46 -20.02 -23.48
N ALA A 421 0.12 -18.97 -24.02
CA ALA A 421 -0.41 -18.17 -25.12
C ALA A 421 -0.05 -18.72 -26.51
N VAL A 422 1.03 -19.53 -26.61
CA VAL A 422 1.52 -20.11 -27.86
C VAL A 422 1.79 -21.61 -27.70
N ASP A 423 1.79 -22.35 -28.83
CA ASP A 423 2.08 -23.78 -28.84
C ASP A 423 3.53 -24.06 -28.44
N ASN A 424 3.70 -25.13 -27.67
CA ASN A 424 5.01 -25.61 -27.19
C ASN A 424 5.82 -24.55 -26.43
N GLN A 425 5.15 -23.64 -25.76
CA GLN A 425 5.79 -22.59 -24.95
C GLN A 425 6.54 -23.22 -23.77
N PRO A 426 7.88 -23.09 -23.68
CA PRO A 426 8.67 -23.79 -22.65
C PRO A 426 8.71 -23.06 -21.31
N ALA A 427 8.31 -21.78 -21.29
CA ALA A 427 8.32 -20.93 -20.13
C ALA A 427 7.23 -19.86 -20.20
N VAL A 428 6.78 -19.37 -19.05
CA VAL A 428 5.93 -18.18 -18.94
C VAL A 428 6.59 -17.15 -18.07
N THR A 429 6.49 -15.89 -18.48
CA THR A 429 6.89 -14.74 -17.67
C THR A 429 5.69 -14.27 -16.87
N ILE A 430 5.79 -14.26 -15.55
CA ILE A 430 4.78 -13.73 -14.65
C ILE A 430 5.20 -12.30 -14.31
N ARG A 431 4.47 -11.33 -14.84
CA ARG A 431 4.63 -9.91 -14.56
C ARG A 431 3.57 -9.48 -13.57
N CYS A 432 4.00 -9.22 -12.32
CA CYS A 432 3.12 -8.84 -11.22
C CYS A 432 2.88 -7.32 -11.26
N LEU A 433 1.62 -6.93 -11.12
CA LEU A 433 1.15 -5.57 -11.30
C LEU A 433 0.32 -5.12 -10.09
N GLN A 434 0.39 -3.82 -9.79
CA GLN A 434 -0.42 -3.15 -8.78
C GLN A 434 -1.08 -1.91 -9.38
N GLY A 435 -2.38 -1.76 -9.22
CA GLY A 435 -3.14 -0.61 -9.70
C GLY A 435 -4.56 -0.95 -10.14
N GLU A 436 -5.27 0.06 -10.64
CA GLU A 436 -6.70 -0.03 -10.94
C GLU A 436 -7.02 0.00 -12.44
N ARG A 437 -5.99 0.17 -13.30
CA ARG A 437 -6.19 0.27 -14.75
C ARG A 437 -6.33 -1.13 -15.38
N PRO A 438 -7.21 -1.31 -16.38
CA PRO A 438 -7.34 -2.56 -17.12
C PRO A 438 -6.09 -2.97 -17.90
N MET A 439 -5.34 -1.99 -18.43
CA MET A 439 -4.14 -2.28 -19.23
C MET A 439 -2.91 -2.45 -18.33
N ALA A 440 -2.13 -3.49 -18.59
CA ALA A 440 -0.95 -3.84 -17.79
C ALA A 440 0.08 -2.70 -17.71
N ASN A 441 0.34 -2.01 -18.84
CA ASN A 441 1.34 -0.94 -18.90
C ASN A 441 0.91 0.35 -18.18
N ASP A 442 -0.36 0.49 -17.82
CA ASP A 442 -0.90 1.63 -17.10
C ASP A 442 -0.89 1.41 -15.58
N ASN A 443 -0.44 0.21 -15.14
CA ASN A 443 -0.29 -0.17 -13.75
C ASN A 443 1.19 -0.27 -13.38
N LYS A 444 1.48 -0.24 -12.08
CA LYS A 444 2.83 -0.39 -11.58
C LYS A 444 3.27 -1.85 -11.63
N GLU A 445 4.44 -2.09 -12.24
CA GLU A 445 5.12 -3.38 -12.13
C GLU A 445 5.79 -3.51 -10.76
N ILE A 446 5.37 -4.52 -9.98
CA ILE A 446 5.92 -4.80 -8.65
C ILE A 446 6.90 -5.97 -8.65
N GLY A 447 6.91 -6.79 -9.69
CA GLY A 447 7.87 -7.86 -9.83
C GLY A 447 7.68 -8.66 -11.11
N VAL A 448 8.76 -9.30 -11.57
CA VAL A 448 8.76 -10.19 -12.74
C VAL A 448 9.58 -11.43 -12.44
N PHE A 449 9.05 -12.60 -12.78
CA PHE A 449 9.79 -13.86 -12.73
C PHE A 449 9.33 -14.83 -13.81
N ASN A 450 10.17 -15.82 -14.11
CA ASN A 450 9.88 -16.82 -15.14
C ASN A 450 9.62 -18.19 -14.50
N LEU A 451 8.59 -18.86 -14.97
CA LEU A 451 8.36 -20.27 -14.72
C LEU A 451 8.82 -21.05 -15.96
N ASP A 452 9.94 -21.75 -15.83
CA ASP A 452 10.58 -22.51 -16.90
C ASP A 452 10.25 -24.01 -16.83
N GLY A 453 10.41 -24.68 -17.98
CA GLY A 453 10.31 -26.14 -18.08
C GLY A 453 8.89 -26.66 -18.09
N ILE A 454 7.99 -25.88 -18.67
CA ILE A 454 6.63 -26.29 -19.03
C ILE A 454 6.74 -27.37 -20.11
N ALA A 455 5.99 -28.47 -19.94
CA ALA A 455 5.96 -29.54 -20.93
C ALA A 455 5.40 -29.04 -22.27
N PRO A 456 6.01 -29.42 -23.42
CA PRO A 456 5.50 -29.05 -24.73
C PRO A 456 4.06 -29.51 -24.90
N ALA A 457 3.17 -28.58 -25.16
CA ALA A 457 1.73 -28.81 -25.38
C ALA A 457 1.18 -27.68 -26.26
N LYS A 458 -0.02 -27.89 -26.79
CA LYS A 458 -0.75 -26.84 -27.49
C LYS A 458 -1.09 -25.70 -26.50
N ARG A 459 -1.18 -24.47 -27.01
CA ARG A 459 -1.64 -23.31 -26.21
C ARG A 459 -2.99 -23.62 -25.55
N GLY A 460 -3.20 -23.13 -24.36
CA GLY A 460 -4.42 -23.35 -23.58
C GLY A 460 -4.47 -24.69 -22.84
N ILE A 461 -3.53 -25.63 -23.08
CA ILE A 461 -3.49 -26.95 -22.41
C ILE A 461 -2.72 -26.90 -21.07
N PRO A 462 -1.50 -26.30 -20.98
CA PRO A 462 -0.78 -26.23 -19.71
C PRO A 462 -1.59 -25.48 -18.65
N GLN A 463 -1.60 -26.00 -17.43
CA GLN A 463 -2.29 -25.38 -16.29
C GLN A 463 -1.26 -24.77 -15.35
N ILE A 464 -1.17 -23.46 -15.38
CA ILE A 464 -0.23 -22.67 -14.57
C ILE A 464 -1.03 -21.99 -13.47
N GLU A 465 -0.92 -22.52 -12.26
CA GLU A 465 -1.56 -21.94 -11.09
C GLU A 465 -0.71 -20.80 -10.54
N VAL A 466 -1.25 -19.59 -10.53
CA VAL A 466 -0.62 -18.41 -9.93
C VAL A 466 -1.33 -18.07 -8.63
N SER A 467 -0.57 -17.96 -7.56
CA SER A 467 -1.07 -17.61 -6.22
C SER A 467 -0.47 -16.30 -5.74
N PHE A 468 -1.30 -15.43 -5.22
CA PHE A 468 -0.95 -14.23 -4.47
C PHE A 468 -1.25 -14.51 -3.00
N ASP A 469 -0.23 -14.54 -2.17
CA ASP A 469 -0.28 -14.84 -0.74
C ASP A 469 0.21 -13.61 0.04
N ILE A 470 -0.71 -12.92 0.71
CA ILE A 470 -0.43 -11.71 1.49
C ILE A 470 -0.54 -12.08 2.95
N ASP A 471 0.55 -11.89 3.69
CA ASP A 471 0.59 -12.18 5.12
C ASP A 471 -0.10 -11.10 5.97
N ALA A 472 -0.17 -11.34 7.28
CA ALA A 472 -0.74 -10.38 8.23
C ALA A 472 0.06 -9.07 8.36
N ASN A 473 1.28 -9.01 7.81
CA ASN A 473 2.10 -7.80 7.76
C ASN A 473 1.90 -7.01 6.45
N GLY A 474 1.08 -7.55 5.52
CA GLY A 474 0.87 -7.00 4.19
C GLY A 474 2.01 -7.33 3.21
N ILE A 475 2.84 -8.34 3.50
CA ILE A 475 3.94 -8.74 2.63
C ILE A 475 3.41 -9.74 1.61
N LEU A 476 3.60 -9.40 0.32
CA LEU A 476 3.13 -10.21 -0.81
C LEU A 476 4.18 -11.22 -1.26
N LYS A 477 3.76 -12.49 -1.34
CA LYS A 477 4.48 -13.55 -2.02
C LYS A 477 3.67 -14.02 -3.23
N VAL A 478 4.27 -14.02 -4.40
CA VAL A 478 3.65 -14.56 -5.62
C VAL A 478 4.34 -15.85 -6.00
N SER A 479 3.57 -16.89 -6.26
CA SER A 479 4.08 -18.18 -6.76
C SER A 479 3.35 -18.59 -8.03
N ALA A 480 4.05 -19.32 -8.89
CA ALA A 480 3.48 -19.94 -10.08
C ALA A 480 3.91 -21.41 -10.14
N ILE A 481 2.95 -22.30 -10.38
CA ILE A 481 3.15 -23.76 -10.42
C ILE A 481 2.57 -24.32 -11.71
N ASP A 482 3.38 -25.03 -12.49
CA ASP A 482 2.86 -25.87 -13.57
C ASP A 482 2.33 -27.18 -12.97
N LYS A 483 1.01 -27.36 -13.02
CA LYS A 483 0.31 -28.56 -12.46
C LYS A 483 0.72 -29.87 -13.10
N ALA A 484 1.18 -29.85 -14.35
CA ALA A 484 1.58 -31.07 -15.07
C ALA A 484 2.96 -31.55 -14.66
N THR A 485 3.92 -30.66 -14.47
CA THR A 485 5.31 -31.00 -14.15
C THR A 485 5.63 -30.86 -12.65
N GLY A 486 4.78 -30.17 -11.89
CA GLY A 486 5.02 -29.84 -10.49
C GLY A 486 6.13 -28.81 -10.29
N LYS A 487 6.61 -28.17 -11.37
CA LYS A 487 7.60 -27.11 -11.27
C LYS A 487 6.99 -25.85 -10.70
N GLU A 488 7.65 -25.29 -9.71
CA GLU A 488 7.24 -24.07 -9.00
C GLU A 488 8.36 -23.03 -9.09
N GLN A 489 7.93 -21.80 -9.25
CA GLN A 489 8.74 -20.60 -9.05
C GLN A 489 7.97 -19.61 -8.19
N HIS A 490 8.68 -18.84 -7.41
CA HIS A 490 8.08 -17.79 -6.58
C HIS A 490 8.97 -16.56 -6.53
N ILE A 491 8.33 -15.44 -6.24
CA ILE A 491 9.00 -14.18 -5.89
C ILE A 491 8.33 -13.64 -4.63
N THR A 492 9.14 -13.26 -3.65
CA THR A 492 8.69 -12.34 -2.62
C THR A 492 8.87 -10.94 -3.18
N ILE A 493 7.88 -10.10 -3.08
CA ILE A 493 7.98 -8.73 -3.59
C ILE A 493 8.88 -7.97 -2.63
N GLU A 494 10.18 -8.02 -2.92
CA GLU A 494 11.23 -7.30 -2.21
C GLU A 494 11.67 -6.11 -3.08
N ASN A 495 11.37 -4.89 -2.64
CA ASN A 495 11.99 -3.64 -3.09
C ASN A 495 12.20 -3.42 -4.61
N LYS A 496 11.19 -3.64 -5.45
CA LYS A 496 11.18 -3.05 -6.79
C LYS A 496 10.07 -2.01 -6.91
N GLY A 497 10.33 -0.86 -6.32
CA GLY A 497 9.55 0.35 -6.51
C GLY A 497 8.23 0.41 -5.71
N SER A 498 8.23 1.15 -4.63
CA SER A 498 7.04 1.50 -3.87
C SER A 498 6.23 2.60 -4.55
N LEU A 499 4.89 2.48 -4.53
CA LEU A 499 4.01 3.57 -4.94
C LEU A 499 3.98 4.64 -3.86
N THR A 500 4.13 5.90 -4.26
CA THR A 500 3.81 7.04 -3.39
C THR A 500 2.29 7.20 -3.31
N GLN A 501 1.79 7.89 -2.28
CA GLN A 501 0.36 8.15 -2.16
C GLN A 501 -0.17 8.99 -3.32
N ASP A 502 0.59 9.97 -3.78
CA ASP A 502 0.25 10.77 -4.97
C ASP A 502 0.11 9.87 -6.21
N GLU A 503 0.92 8.82 -6.31
CA GLU A 503 0.79 7.83 -7.38
C GLU A 503 -0.45 6.96 -7.19
N ILE A 504 -0.79 6.55 -5.97
CA ILE A 504 -2.02 5.80 -5.68
C ILE A 504 -3.25 6.64 -6.04
N GLU A 505 -3.30 7.90 -5.58
CA GLU A 505 -4.41 8.81 -5.91
C GLU A 505 -4.48 9.14 -7.41
N ARG A 506 -3.32 9.36 -8.03
CA ARG A 506 -3.24 9.56 -9.49
C ARG A 506 -3.71 8.33 -10.24
N ILE A 507 -3.31 7.12 -9.84
CA ILE A 507 -3.76 5.86 -10.44
C ILE A 507 -5.27 5.71 -10.30
N LYS A 508 -5.83 5.95 -9.12
CA LYS A 508 -7.28 5.89 -8.89
C LYS A 508 -8.05 6.94 -9.71
N ALA A 509 -7.55 8.19 -9.71
CA ALA A 509 -8.15 9.28 -10.48
C ALA A 509 -8.03 9.06 -12.00
N ASP A 510 -6.89 8.57 -12.46
CA ASP A 510 -6.64 8.23 -13.85
C ASP A 510 -7.51 7.04 -14.29
N ALA A 511 -7.67 6.03 -13.45
CA ALA A 511 -8.58 4.91 -13.69
C ALA A 511 -10.04 5.39 -13.83
N GLU A 512 -10.52 6.25 -12.94
CA GLU A 512 -11.90 6.78 -13.02
C GLU A 512 -12.07 7.69 -14.23
N ALA A 513 -11.08 8.54 -14.56
CA ALA A 513 -11.12 9.43 -15.72
C ALA A 513 -11.14 8.65 -17.05
N HIS A 514 -10.49 7.49 -17.12
CA HIS A 514 -10.38 6.69 -18.33
C HIS A 514 -11.30 5.45 -18.35
N LYS A 515 -12.09 5.25 -17.29
CA LYS A 515 -12.94 4.07 -17.08
C LYS A 515 -13.77 3.66 -18.31
N ALA A 516 -14.41 4.63 -18.96
CA ALA A 516 -15.23 4.37 -20.15
C ALA A 516 -14.38 3.97 -21.37
N GLU A 517 -13.22 4.60 -21.56
CA GLU A 517 -12.29 4.30 -22.66
C GLU A 517 -11.62 2.94 -22.43
N ASP A 518 -11.19 2.67 -21.21
CA ASP A 518 -10.54 1.41 -20.83
C ASP A 518 -11.50 0.24 -20.92
N GLU A 519 -12.75 0.41 -20.47
CA GLU A 519 -13.78 -0.62 -20.63
C GLU A 519 -14.06 -0.93 -22.11
N GLN A 520 -14.07 0.11 -22.93
CA GLN A 520 -14.23 -0.08 -24.38
C GLN A 520 -13.05 -0.84 -24.99
N LYS A 521 -11.81 -0.49 -24.60
CA LYS A 521 -10.59 -1.21 -25.04
C LYS A 521 -10.58 -2.65 -24.54
N ARG A 522 -10.98 -2.90 -23.27
CA ARG A 522 -11.08 -4.23 -22.69
C ARG A 522 -12.06 -5.11 -23.49
N VAL A 523 -13.27 -4.60 -23.74
CA VAL A 523 -14.29 -5.32 -24.52
C VAL A 523 -13.84 -5.58 -25.97
N GLU A 524 -13.13 -4.63 -26.59
CA GLU A 524 -12.56 -4.82 -27.94
C GLU A 524 -11.50 -5.93 -27.94
N LEU A 525 -10.60 -5.94 -26.96
CA LEU A 525 -9.56 -6.97 -26.82
C LEU A 525 -10.14 -8.34 -26.49
N GLU A 526 -11.15 -8.44 -25.64
CA GLU A 526 -11.85 -9.70 -25.35
C GLU A 526 -12.48 -10.29 -26.62
N LYS A 527 -13.15 -9.46 -27.42
CA LYS A 527 -13.72 -9.89 -28.70
C LYS A 527 -12.64 -10.33 -29.69
N LEU A 528 -11.52 -9.62 -29.77
CA LEU A 528 -10.37 -9.98 -30.61
C LEU A 528 -9.79 -11.33 -30.17
N ASN A 529 -9.53 -11.51 -28.88
CA ASN A 529 -9.02 -12.76 -28.32
C ASN A 529 -9.98 -13.93 -28.57
N LYS A 530 -11.28 -13.70 -28.43
CA LYS A 530 -12.32 -14.69 -28.71
C LYS A 530 -12.35 -15.08 -30.20
N ALA A 531 -12.27 -14.12 -31.11
CA ALA A 531 -12.20 -14.36 -32.55
C ALA A 531 -10.94 -15.18 -32.91
N SER A 532 -9.79 -14.82 -32.37
CA SER A 532 -8.52 -15.54 -32.58
C SER A 532 -8.57 -16.97 -32.01
N SER A 533 -9.18 -17.16 -30.87
CA SER A 533 -9.38 -18.51 -30.27
C SER A 533 -10.28 -19.37 -31.10
N LEU A 534 -11.42 -18.84 -31.58
CA LEU A 534 -12.34 -19.54 -32.47
C LEU A 534 -11.66 -19.91 -33.78
N ARG A 535 -10.87 -19.00 -34.37
CA ARG A 535 -10.12 -19.26 -35.61
C ARG A 535 -9.12 -20.38 -35.40
N TYR A 536 -8.28 -20.31 -34.35
CA TYR A 536 -7.29 -21.33 -34.06
C TYR A 536 -7.94 -22.73 -33.80
N THR A 537 -8.99 -22.78 -33.00
CA THR A 537 -9.73 -24.04 -32.73
C THR A 537 -10.30 -24.61 -34.02
N THR A 538 -10.84 -23.76 -34.88
CA THR A 538 -11.41 -24.17 -36.17
C THR A 538 -10.34 -24.73 -37.11
N GLU A 539 -9.21 -24.02 -37.28
CA GLU A 539 -8.05 -24.47 -38.07
C GLU A 539 -7.52 -25.82 -37.58
N THR A 540 -7.31 -25.95 -36.26
CA THR A 540 -6.80 -27.17 -35.64
C THR A 540 -7.74 -28.36 -35.83
N THR A 541 -9.03 -28.13 -35.71
CA THR A 541 -10.03 -29.20 -35.86
C THR A 541 -10.17 -29.59 -37.32
N MET A 542 -10.14 -28.64 -38.25
CA MET A 542 -10.12 -28.95 -39.67
C MET A 542 -8.91 -29.82 -40.05
N GLU A 543 -7.72 -29.50 -39.55
CA GLU A 543 -6.52 -30.30 -39.82
C GLU A 543 -6.62 -31.70 -39.22
N THR A 544 -7.18 -31.85 -38.01
CA THR A 544 -7.37 -33.14 -37.33
C THR A 544 -8.31 -34.10 -38.11
N TYR A 545 -9.33 -33.56 -38.76
CA TYR A 545 -10.32 -34.34 -39.50
C TYR A 545 -10.13 -34.32 -41.03
N LYS A 546 -9.02 -33.69 -41.51
CA LYS A 546 -8.73 -33.52 -42.93
C LYS A 546 -8.78 -34.82 -43.74
N GLU A 547 -8.27 -35.91 -43.15
CA GLU A 547 -8.19 -37.24 -43.79
C GLU A 547 -9.35 -38.18 -43.43
N LYS A 548 -10.45 -37.64 -42.82
CA LYS A 548 -11.61 -38.40 -42.40
C LYS A 548 -12.89 -37.88 -43.07
N PRO A 549 -13.08 -38.17 -44.41
CA PRO A 549 -14.22 -37.62 -45.15
C PRO A 549 -15.57 -38.16 -44.66
N GLU A 550 -15.59 -39.29 -43.96
CA GLU A 550 -16.79 -39.86 -43.32
C GLU A 550 -17.29 -38.98 -42.13
N LEU A 551 -16.42 -38.18 -41.51
CA LEU A 551 -16.75 -37.29 -40.41
C LEU A 551 -16.97 -35.85 -40.87
N MET A 552 -16.16 -35.37 -41.84
CA MET A 552 -16.20 -34.01 -42.37
C MET A 552 -16.41 -34.02 -43.88
N SER A 553 -17.62 -33.67 -44.33
CA SER A 553 -17.95 -33.57 -45.75
C SER A 553 -17.30 -32.35 -46.42
N GLU A 554 -17.29 -32.31 -47.76
CA GLU A 554 -16.79 -31.15 -48.52
C GLU A 554 -17.62 -29.89 -48.25
N ASP A 555 -18.92 -30.01 -47.95
CA ASP A 555 -19.77 -28.90 -47.55
C ASP A 555 -19.39 -28.37 -46.16
N ASP A 556 -18.99 -29.25 -45.23
CA ASP A 556 -18.51 -28.85 -43.91
C ASP A 556 -17.17 -28.10 -44.03
N LYS A 557 -16.24 -28.60 -44.85
CA LYS A 557 -14.94 -27.91 -45.11
C LYS A 557 -15.16 -26.52 -45.69
N LYS A 558 -16.08 -26.39 -46.66
CA LYS A 558 -16.41 -25.09 -47.26
C LYS A 558 -16.98 -24.13 -46.22
N PHE A 559 -17.92 -24.62 -45.38
CA PHE A 559 -18.50 -23.81 -44.30
C PHE A 559 -17.42 -23.30 -43.33
N PHE A 560 -16.50 -24.17 -42.88
CA PHE A 560 -15.43 -23.76 -41.97
C PHE A 560 -14.45 -22.78 -42.62
N THR A 561 -14.11 -22.99 -43.89
CA THR A 561 -13.24 -22.04 -44.62
C THR A 561 -13.88 -20.65 -44.73
N GLU A 562 -15.19 -20.58 -45.04
CA GLU A 562 -15.93 -19.32 -45.06
C GLU A 562 -15.92 -18.63 -43.68
N LYS A 563 -16.11 -19.41 -42.59
CA LYS A 563 -16.08 -18.84 -41.22
C LYS A 563 -14.68 -18.42 -40.78
N LEU A 564 -13.63 -19.11 -41.20
CA LEU A 564 -12.25 -18.68 -40.98
C LEU A 564 -11.93 -17.34 -41.66
N ASP A 565 -12.41 -17.17 -42.90
CA ASP A 565 -12.25 -15.90 -43.63
C ASP A 565 -13.04 -14.74 -42.95
N GLU A 566 -14.25 -15.03 -42.42
CA GLU A 566 -15.02 -14.06 -41.65
C GLU A 566 -14.30 -13.67 -40.38
N LEU A 567 -13.78 -14.63 -39.60
CA LEU A 567 -13.02 -14.35 -38.38
C LEU A 567 -11.77 -13.51 -38.65
N LYS A 568 -11.02 -13.86 -39.70
CA LYS A 568 -9.82 -13.10 -40.10
C LYS A 568 -10.15 -11.65 -40.50
N LYS A 569 -11.27 -11.46 -41.23
CA LYS A 569 -11.74 -10.09 -41.55
C LYS A 569 -12.14 -9.31 -40.29
N MET A 570 -12.76 -9.96 -39.29
CA MET A 570 -13.09 -9.33 -38.02
C MET A 570 -11.83 -8.92 -37.26
N GLU A 571 -10.81 -9.79 -37.22
CA GLU A 571 -9.50 -9.47 -36.60
C GLU A 571 -8.84 -8.27 -37.29
N ASP A 572 -8.81 -8.25 -38.63
CA ASP A 572 -8.18 -7.19 -39.42
C ASP A 572 -8.93 -5.85 -39.33
N SER A 573 -10.26 -5.87 -39.34
CA SER A 573 -11.10 -4.66 -39.32
C SER A 573 -11.49 -4.19 -37.92
N LYS A 574 -11.29 -5.04 -36.90
CA LYS A 574 -11.78 -4.85 -35.51
C LYS A 574 -13.29 -4.64 -35.42
N ASP A 575 -14.05 -5.15 -36.39
CA ASP A 575 -15.53 -5.15 -36.36
C ASP A 575 -16.03 -6.54 -35.97
N PHE A 576 -16.47 -6.67 -34.71
CA PHE A 576 -16.93 -7.90 -34.09
C PHE A 576 -18.48 -8.00 -34.01
N THR A 577 -19.21 -7.24 -34.80
CA THR A 577 -20.67 -7.17 -34.76
C THR A 577 -21.32 -8.56 -34.94
N ASN A 578 -20.73 -9.41 -35.78
CA ASN A 578 -21.27 -10.74 -36.10
C ASN A 578 -20.57 -11.89 -35.35
N LEU A 579 -19.67 -11.60 -34.40
CA LEU A 579 -18.88 -12.64 -33.73
C LEU A 579 -19.71 -13.73 -33.06
N GLU A 580 -20.77 -13.37 -32.34
CA GLU A 580 -21.69 -14.34 -31.71
C GLU A 580 -22.41 -15.27 -32.74
N SER A 581 -22.75 -14.72 -33.90
CA SER A 581 -23.40 -15.50 -34.96
C SER A 581 -22.41 -16.51 -35.55
N VAL A 582 -21.16 -16.11 -35.75
CA VAL A 582 -20.09 -17.00 -36.24
C VAL A 582 -19.81 -18.10 -35.22
N GLU A 583 -19.69 -17.75 -33.95
CA GLU A 583 -19.48 -18.68 -32.84
C GLU A 583 -20.58 -19.74 -32.77
N LYS A 584 -21.85 -19.30 -32.73
CA LYS A 584 -23.01 -20.23 -32.73
C LYS A 584 -23.01 -21.17 -33.94
N GLY A 585 -22.67 -20.66 -35.11
CA GLY A 585 -22.56 -21.45 -36.32
C GLY A 585 -21.46 -22.52 -36.25
N LEU A 586 -20.27 -22.12 -35.80
CA LEU A 586 -19.14 -23.02 -35.61
C LEU A 586 -19.43 -24.09 -34.56
N THR A 587 -19.93 -23.69 -33.37
CA THR A 587 -20.29 -24.59 -32.28
C THR A 587 -21.32 -25.64 -32.73
N SER A 588 -22.36 -25.22 -33.44
CA SER A 588 -23.38 -26.15 -33.95
C SER A 588 -22.80 -27.18 -34.91
N LYS A 589 -21.91 -26.74 -35.81
CA LYS A 589 -21.25 -27.64 -36.78
C LYS A 589 -20.27 -28.60 -36.11
N TRP A 590 -19.46 -28.11 -35.16
CA TRP A 590 -18.56 -28.98 -34.41
C TRP A 590 -19.29 -30.05 -33.62
N ASN A 591 -20.38 -29.69 -32.95
CA ASN A 591 -21.21 -30.64 -32.22
C ASN A 591 -21.76 -31.74 -33.15
N ALA A 592 -22.18 -31.36 -34.36
CA ALA A 592 -22.68 -32.34 -35.34
C ALA A 592 -21.56 -33.30 -35.80
N ILE A 593 -20.32 -32.83 -35.97
CA ILE A 593 -19.17 -33.68 -36.33
C ILE A 593 -18.75 -34.55 -35.15
N ALA A 594 -18.71 -34.03 -33.94
CA ALA A 594 -18.41 -34.79 -32.74
C ALA A 594 -19.41 -35.92 -32.50
N MET A 595 -20.72 -35.67 -32.69
CA MET A 595 -21.74 -36.70 -32.61
C MET A 595 -21.52 -37.82 -33.61
N LYS A 596 -21.08 -37.52 -34.84
CA LYS A 596 -20.73 -38.53 -35.84
C LYS A 596 -19.48 -39.33 -35.45
N ALA A 597 -18.48 -38.68 -34.87
CA ALA A 597 -17.20 -39.28 -34.48
C ALA A 597 -17.34 -40.24 -33.28
N TYR A 598 -18.22 -39.95 -32.34
CA TYR A 598 -18.40 -40.72 -31.10
C TYR A 598 -19.63 -41.67 -31.13
N GLY A 599 -20.27 -41.85 -32.28
CA GLY A 599 -21.27 -42.93 -32.51
C GLY A 599 -22.50 -42.83 -31.61
N GLY A 600 -23.22 -41.73 -31.61
CA GLY A 600 -24.65 -41.62 -31.27
C GLY A 600 -25.18 -42.04 -29.88
N ASN A 601 -24.37 -42.55 -28.96
CA ASN A 601 -24.83 -43.19 -27.73
C ASN A 601 -24.03 -42.76 -26.48
N ASN A 602 -23.79 -41.46 -26.29
CA ASN A 602 -23.40 -40.99 -24.97
C ASN A 602 -24.14 -39.68 -24.67
N PRO A 603 -24.88 -39.58 -23.56
CA PRO A 603 -25.42 -38.31 -23.12
C PRO A 603 -24.26 -37.53 -22.53
N ILE A 604 -23.50 -36.84 -23.37
CA ILE A 604 -22.53 -35.83 -22.91
C ILE A 604 -23.37 -34.62 -22.54
N GLY A 605 -23.68 -34.52 -21.27
CA GLY A 605 -24.17 -33.30 -20.71
C GLY A 605 -22.97 -32.41 -20.39
N GLU A 606 -22.33 -31.87 -21.40
CA GLU A 606 -21.49 -30.67 -21.41
C GLU A 606 -20.71 -30.68 -22.72
N ASN A 607 -20.74 -29.57 -23.41
CA ASN A 607 -20.19 -29.34 -24.73
C ASN A 607 -18.64 -29.53 -24.71
N PRO A 608 -18.03 -30.44 -25.53
CA PRO A 608 -16.57 -30.59 -25.57
C PRO A 608 -15.83 -29.30 -25.90
N ILE A 609 -16.50 -28.35 -26.56
CA ILE A 609 -15.94 -27.00 -26.84
C ILE A 609 -16.01 -26.13 -25.58
N ASP A 610 -17.01 -26.25 -24.72
CA ASP A 610 -17.09 -25.56 -23.45
C ASP A 610 -16.00 -26.05 -22.49
N ASP A 611 -15.63 -27.31 -22.51
CA ASP A 611 -14.47 -27.83 -21.78
C ASP A 611 -13.15 -27.29 -22.36
N MET A 612 -13.00 -27.20 -23.68
CA MET A 612 -11.83 -26.55 -24.30
C MET A 612 -11.82 -25.03 -24.09
N MET A 613 -12.98 -24.37 -23.97
CA MET A 613 -13.11 -22.96 -23.65
C MET A 613 -12.99 -22.66 -22.14
N LYS A 614 -13.38 -23.56 -21.26
CA LYS A 614 -13.16 -23.43 -19.79
C LYS A 614 -11.70 -23.42 -19.41
N TYR A 615 -10.81 -23.97 -20.21
CA TYR A 615 -9.37 -23.97 -19.99
C TYR A 615 -8.63 -22.85 -20.73
N GLY A 616 -9.32 -22.04 -21.52
CA GLY A 616 -8.81 -20.85 -22.17
C GLY A 616 -9.76 -19.68 -21.95
N PHE A 617 -9.44 -18.77 -21.05
CA PHE A 617 -10.17 -17.53 -20.77
C PHE A 617 -11.56 -17.66 -20.12
N SER A 618 -11.63 -17.81 -18.79
CA SER A 618 -12.78 -17.33 -18.05
C SER A 618 -12.54 -15.85 -17.69
N ALA A 619 -13.09 -14.93 -18.46
CA ALA A 619 -13.45 -13.62 -17.97
C ALA A 619 -14.69 -13.84 -17.09
N ASP A 620 -14.51 -13.78 -15.80
CA ASP A 620 -15.55 -14.02 -14.83
C ASP A 620 -16.58 -12.89 -14.84
N SER A 621 -17.80 -13.24 -15.22
CA SER A 621 -18.97 -12.48 -14.85
C SER A 621 -19.62 -13.17 -13.65
N ASN A 622 -19.68 -12.49 -12.52
CA ASN A 622 -20.51 -12.71 -11.36
C ASN A 622 -21.65 -13.73 -11.55
N ASN A 623 -21.53 -14.87 -10.88
CA ASN A 623 -22.69 -15.65 -10.48
C ASN A 623 -22.45 -16.26 -9.10
N THR A 624 -22.79 -15.50 -8.08
CA THR A 624 -23.05 -16.00 -6.74
C THR A 624 -24.41 -16.69 -6.79
N THR A 625 -24.42 -18.01 -6.83
CA THR A 625 -25.58 -18.78 -6.42
C THR A 625 -25.31 -19.31 -5.03
N ASP A 626 -26.04 -18.73 -4.08
CA ASP A 626 -26.26 -19.28 -2.75
C ASP A 626 -26.71 -20.73 -2.85
N THR A 627 -25.92 -21.64 -2.30
CA THR A 627 -26.40 -22.96 -1.91
C THR A 627 -26.22 -23.08 -0.41
N GLU A 628 -27.36 -23.01 0.28
CA GLU A 628 -27.49 -23.39 1.69
C GLU A 628 -26.95 -24.80 1.92
N PRO A 629 -26.28 -25.08 3.03
CA PRO A 629 -25.90 -26.44 3.41
C PRO A 629 -27.11 -27.16 3.97
N ASN A 630 -27.56 -28.17 3.29
CA ASN A 630 -28.51 -29.15 3.82
C ASN A 630 -27.88 -29.87 5.01
N ASN A 631 -28.57 -29.72 6.13
CA ASN A 631 -28.35 -30.44 7.38
C ASN A 631 -28.90 -31.87 7.21
N ASP A 632 -28.03 -32.85 7.14
CA ASP A 632 -28.46 -34.24 7.38
C ASP A 632 -27.51 -34.90 8.40
N GLY A 633 -28.13 -35.30 9.50
CA GLY A 633 -27.46 -35.85 10.64
C GLY A 633 -27.01 -37.29 10.39
N SER A 634 -25.78 -37.58 10.74
CA SER A 634 -25.43 -38.91 11.27
C SER A 634 -24.27 -38.78 12.27
N LYS A 635 -24.61 -39.13 13.52
CA LYS A 635 -23.66 -39.41 14.59
C LYS A 635 -22.69 -40.49 14.14
N ASN A 636 -21.42 -40.32 14.44
CA ASN A 636 -20.57 -41.43 14.87
C ASN A 636 -19.46 -40.91 15.77
N ASP A 637 -19.48 -41.47 16.96
CA ASP A 637 -18.45 -41.46 18.00
C ASP A 637 -17.11 -41.98 17.44
N PHE A 638 -16.02 -41.33 17.87
CA PHE A 638 -14.78 -42.06 18.22
C PHE A 638 -13.93 -41.21 19.19
N GLU A 639 -13.53 -41.93 20.26
CA GLU A 639 -12.72 -41.51 21.39
C GLU A 639 -11.25 -41.22 21.02
N GLU A 640 -10.67 -40.40 21.87
CA GLU A 640 -9.28 -40.29 22.34
C GLU A 640 -8.15 -41.11 21.64
N VAL A 641 -7.10 -40.41 21.20
CA VAL A 641 -5.73 -40.49 21.77
C VAL A 641 -5.01 -39.16 21.55
#